data_5ac093f22f59bab436ff46d64a1923ce
#
_entry.id   5ac093f22f59bab436ff46d64a1923ce
#
_cell.length_a   1.000
_cell.length_b   1.000
_cell.length_c   1.000
_cell.angle_alpha   90.00
_cell.angle_beta   90.00
_cell.angle_gamma   90.00
#
_symmetry.space_group_name_H-M   'P 1'
#
loop_
_entity.id
_entity.type
_entity.pdbx_description
1 polymer ?
#
loop_
_entity_poly.entity_id
_entity_poly.type
_entity_poly.pdbx_seq_one_letter_code
_entity_poly.pdbx_strand_id
1 'polypeptide(L)'
;MIVRIKIIFICILASMIFSCDFGKSLEWENPNIFSINKLPPRSHFFAFESEKLAKDNNRNKSENFYDLNGKWKFNLSPNPKKRPIDFYQYDFDDSKWSEIMVPGSWELQGHSFPIYLDEEYPFDPKPPYVPHNYNAVGSYRKTFEMKRNWLDRDVYIHFGSVRSAFHLWINEKYVGYSQGSKTPAEFNITDFVRVGQNQLAVEVYRFSDGSYLEGQDTWRISGLERDVYLYSRNKSRITDFFIKADLDSTYRKGLFSLNIDLENKNNEIDQLIVRAKLLEPQRRNRIIFDSTKIVPIDSLTSIFIQSSVRRVKQWSAEDPYLYELQLSLLNTEGALIETMNHQVGFRKVEISNGLFKINGKPIMFRGVNRHEWDPVRGRSITESSMIEDIKLMKEHNINAVRASHYPNQERWYELCNQYGLYVVDEANIEAHGMRFHESSFGFITNDTTWTSQWIDRGIRMLERDKNQPSIIMWSMGNEAGDGQNFVNLYNVLKSKDPTRPVVYEPAEDNFHTDVVFPMYKNIEFIADYAEKNTDRPLILCEYAHAMGNSVGNLIDYWETFEKYDLLQGGFIWDWADQVISKTHSSGKDYWAYGGDVGLEFVENDSNFCANGLVAADRSLNPHIYEVKKIYQPIKFKAKDLSRGIITVTNNYDFLNLSHLKFSWTINGDNRTLRSGNLANLDIKPGQSQTIYFDISSINIKPGVHYFLKVKAKTKNNSALLTKNHLVAWEQFELPIYKNSIAQNPSLLPKINIFEDDSSLEAYSENFKILFNKRSGQITEFTVGDSIDLFISPSQLHFWRAPNDNDLGNQMPNRTQVWKNAGQRMTTISFKSSLINNVVYIDIVSKDSLSKTTVISNYNVFGNGAVLVKQ
;
A
#
# COMPACT_ATOMS: atom_id res chain seq x y z
N MET A 1 -6.28 -20.58 -79.02
CA MET A 1 -6.08 -19.23 -78.42
C MET A 1 -7.26 -18.85 -77.52
N ILE A 2 -8.49 -19.32 -77.78
CA ILE A 2 -9.69 -18.98 -76.94
C ILE A 2 -9.76 -19.70 -75.59
N VAL A 3 -9.15 -20.87 -75.42
CA VAL A 3 -9.14 -21.65 -74.16
C VAL A 3 -8.16 -21.10 -73.14
N ARG A 4 -7.04 -20.45 -73.57
CA ARG A 4 -6.08 -19.82 -72.67
C ARG A 4 -6.58 -18.49 -72.08
N ILE A 5 -7.46 -17.80 -72.79
CA ILE A 5 -8.02 -16.53 -72.31
C ILE A 5 -9.12 -16.76 -71.21
N LYS A 6 -9.89 -17.87 -71.33
CA LYS A 6 -10.87 -18.25 -70.32
C LYS A 6 -10.28 -18.74 -69.03
N ILE A 7 -9.08 -19.37 -69.06
CA ILE A 7 -8.37 -19.78 -67.81
C ILE A 7 -7.72 -18.59 -67.12
N ILE A 8 -7.22 -17.58 -67.80
CA ILE A 8 -6.67 -16.37 -67.24
C ILE A 8 -7.77 -15.50 -66.61
N PHE A 9 -8.96 -15.43 -67.20
CA PHE A 9 -10.12 -14.72 -66.64
C PHE A 9 -10.71 -15.42 -65.40
N ILE A 10 -10.70 -16.75 -65.33
CA ILE A 10 -11.12 -17.52 -64.18
C ILE A 10 -10.09 -17.45 -63.05
N CYS A 11 -8.79 -17.38 -63.36
CA CYS A 11 -7.75 -17.16 -62.35
C CYS A 11 -7.76 -15.71 -61.83
N ILE A 12 -8.10 -14.71 -62.61
CA ILE A 12 -8.27 -13.32 -62.16
C ILE A 12 -9.56 -13.12 -61.34
N LEU A 13 -10.66 -13.80 -61.72
CA LEU A 13 -11.89 -13.80 -60.92
C LEU A 13 -11.76 -14.65 -59.64
N ALA A 14 -10.97 -15.74 -59.67
CA ALA A 14 -10.65 -16.52 -58.46
C ALA A 14 -9.67 -15.79 -57.53
N SER A 15 -8.75 -14.96 -58.06
CA SER A 15 -7.92 -14.11 -57.22
C SER A 15 -8.64 -12.85 -56.71
N MET A 16 -9.80 -12.48 -57.26
CA MET A 16 -10.66 -11.43 -56.70
C MET A 16 -11.69 -11.95 -55.66
N ILE A 17 -11.91 -13.29 -55.60
CA ILE A 17 -12.83 -13.90 -54.62
C ILE A 17 -12.06 -14.45 -53.38
N PHE A 18 -10.74 -14.53 -53.46
CA PHE A 18 -9.83 -14.77 -52.32
C PHE A 18 -9.06 -13.49 -51.96
N SER A 19 -9.70 -12.32 -51.90
CA SER A 19 -9.34 -11.37 -50.90
C SER A 19 -9.89 -11.93 -49.57
N CYS A 20 -9.14 -12.81 -48.95
CA CYS A 20 -9.29 -13.02 -47.54
C CYS A 20 -9.34 -11.61 -46.93
N ASP A 21 -10.49 -11.23 -46.40
CA ASP A 21 -10.55 -10.33 -45.28
C ASP A 21 -9.63 -10.97 -44.22
N PHE A 22 -8.35 -10.67 -44.28
CA PHE A 22 -7.54 -10.71 -43.10
C PHE A 22 -8.20 -9.65 -42.22
N GLY A 23 -9.14 -10.10 -41.36
CA GLY A 23 -9.92 -9.25 -40.50
C GLY A 23 -8.98 -8.28 -39.89
N LYS A 24 -9.30 -6.95 -39.96
CA LYS A 24 -8.59 -5.95 -39.21
C LYS A 24 -8.51 -6.47 -37.78
N SER A 25 -7.30 -6.75 -37.30
CA SER A 25 -7.13 -7.15 -35.92
C SER A 25 -7.81 -6.07 -35.08
N LEU A 26 -8.66 -6.47 -34.14
CA LEU A 26 -9.36 -5.56 -33.25
C LEU A 26 -8.30 -4.85 -32.40
N GLU A 27 -8.44 -3.54 -32.21
CA GLU A 27 -7.47 -2.73 -31.46
C GLU A 27 -7.25 -3.29 -30.06
N TRP A 28 -8.29 -3.79 -29.42
CA TRP A 28 -8.27 -4.34 -28.06
C TRP A 28 -7.83 -5.83 -27.98
N GLU A 29 -7.29 -6.39 -29.07
CA GLU A 29 -6.64 -7.71 -29.16
C GLU A 29 -5.32 -7.65 -29.96
N ASN A 30 -4.69 -6.46 -29.99
CA ASN A 30 -3.45 -6.26 -30.73
C ASN A 30 -2.42 -5.52 -29.88
N PRO A 31 -1.41 -6.21 -29.32
CA PRO A 31 -0.41 -5.60 -28.45
C PRO A 31 0.36 -4.43 -29.08
N ASN A 32 0.34 -4.29 -30.39
CA ASN A 32 0.97 -3.18 -31.09
C ASN A 32 0.08 -1.92 -31.16
N ILE A 33 -1.22 -2.02 -30.81
CA ILE A 33 -2.18 -0.91 -30.87
C ILE A 33 -2.76 -0.65 -29.50
N PHE A 34 -2.04 0.04 -28.64
CA PHE A 34 -2.49 0.42 -27.30
C PHE A 34 -2.90 1.91 -27.20
N SER A 35 -2.74 2.66 -28.30
CA SER A 35 -3.19 4.05 -28.39
C SER A 35 -3.38 4.51 -29.83
N ILE A 36 -4.43 5.31 -30.10
CA ILE A 36 -4.65 6.05 -31.35
C ILE A 36 -4.95 7.49 -30.93
N ASN A 37 -4.16 8.45 -31.43
CA ASN A 37 -4.27 9.89 -31.15
C ASN A 37 -4.15 10.29 -29.66
N LYS A 38 -3.81 9.33 -28.75
CA LYS A 38 -3.50 9.63 -27.35
C LYS A 38 -2.18 10.43 -27.27
N LEU A 39 -2.19 11.51 -26.51
CA LEU A 39 -1.01 12.35 -26.36
C LEU A 39 0.13 11.63 -25.63
N PRO A 40 1.39 11.98 -25.90
CA PRO A 40 2.53 11.50 -25.15
C PRO A 40 2.40 11.83 -23.66
N PRO A 41 2.99 11.03 -22.76
CA PRO A 41 3.02 11.34 -21.34
C PRO A 41 3.86 12.59 -21.06
N ARG A 42 3.48 13.36 -20.03
CA ARG A 42 4.15 14.53 -19.54
C ARG A 42 4.03 14.64 -18.02
N SER A 43 4.79 15.52 -17.40
CA SER A 43 4.65 15.82 -15.99
C SER A 43 3.23 16.32 -15.66
N HIS A 44 2.73 15.90 -14.48
CA HIS A 44 1.44 16.37 -14.01
C HIS A 44 1.52 17.84 -13.59
N PHE A 45 0.73 18.68 -14.22
CA PHE A 45 0.50 20.08 -13.85
C PHE A 45 -0.75 20.63 -14.53
N PHE A 46 -1.30 21.69 -13.95
CA PHE A 46 -2.34 22.52 -14.56
C PHE A 46 -1.81 23.93 -14.76
N ALA A 47 -2.02 24.50 -15.94
CA ALA A 47 -1.59 25.85 -16.29
C ALA A 47 -2.73 26.85 -16.08
N PHE A 48 -2.48 27.88 -15.28
CA PHE A 48 -3.44 28.89 -14.89
C PHE A 48 -3.21 30.19 -15.67
N GLU A 49 -4.27 30.98 -15.79
CA GLU A 49 -4.30 32.30 -16.42
C GLU A 49 -3.80 33.43 -15.49
N SER A 50 -3.54 33.15 -14.22
CA SER A 50 -3.00 34.15 -13.28
C SER A 50 -2.15 33.51 -12.18
N GLU A 51 -1.16 34.25 -11.67
CA GLU A 51 -0.29 33.82 -10.57
C GLU A 51 -1.09 33.55 -9.28
N LYS A 52 -2.22 34.27 -9.07
CA LYS A 52 -3.08 34.05 -7.91
C LYS A 52 -3.74 32.67 -7.96
N LEU A 53 -4.27 32.28 -9.11
CA LEU A 53 -4.91 30.97 -9.28
C LEU A 53 -3.88 29.84 -9.24
N ALA A 54 -2.71 30.05 -9.82
CA ALA A 54 -1.60 29.08 -9.75
C ALA A 54 -1.17 28.84 -8.29
N LYS A 55 -1.13 29.88 -7.47
CA LYS A 55 -0.82 29.75 -6.04
C LYS A 55 -1.90 29.01 -5.26
N ASP A 56 -3.18 29.24 -5.57
CA ASP A 56 -4.30 28.50 -4.97
C ASP A 56 -4.29 27.02 -5.40
N ASN A 57 -3.68 26.72 -6.55
CA ASN A 57 -3.59 25.40 -7.20
C ASN A 57 -4.95 24.65 -7.27
N ASN A 58 -6.03 25.41 -7.48
CA ASN A 58 -7.39 24.87 -7.59
C ASN A 58 -7.91 25.07 -9.02
N ARG A 59 -7.80 24.03 -9.84
CA ARG A 59 -8.23 24.04 -11.24
C ARG A 59 -9.70 24.39 -11.43
N ASN A 60 -10.57 24.07 -10.46
CA ASN A 60 -12.01 24.36 -10.54
C ASN A 60 -12.34 25.85 -10.55
N LYS A 61 -11.37 26.71 -10.15
CA LYS A 61 -11.51 28.18 -10.20
C LYS A 61 -11.02 28.78 -11.51
N SER A 62 -10.36 27.99 -12.36
CA SER A 62 -9.82 28.47 -13.64
C SER A 62 -10.89 28.54 -14.73
N GLU A 63 -10.84 29.57 -15.54
CA GLU A 63 -11.67 29.65 -16.75
C GLU A 63 -11.24 28.67 -17.84
N ASN A 64 -10.02 28.14 -17.74
CA ASN A 64 -9.46 27.16 -18.64
C ASN A 64 -9.81 25.71 -18.29
N PHE A 65 -10.69 25.49 -17.30
CA PHE A 65 -11.13 24.19 -16.82
C PHE A 65 -12.64 23.99 -16.98
N TYR A 66 -13.04 22.76 -17.31
CA TYR A 66 -14.44 22.35 -17.36
C TYR A 66 -14.59 20.92 -16.84
N ASP A 67 -15.30 20.76 -15.71
CA ASP A 67 -15.53 19.47 -15.08
C ASP A 67 -16.57 18.65 -15.85
N LEU A 68 -16.24 17.42 -16.19
CA LEU A 68 -17.14 16.46 -16.81
C LEU A 68 -17.62 15.37 -15.83
N ASN A 69 -17.16 15.39 -14.60
CA ASN A 69 -17.61 14.45 -13.58
C ASN A 69 -19.14 14.54 -13.34
N GLY A 70 -19.65 13.61 -12.57
CA GLY A 70 -21.07 13.53 -12.23
C GLY A 70 -21.84 12.52 -13.08
N LYS A 71 -23.12 12.75 -13.33
CA LYS A 71 -24.01 11.81 -14.01
C LYS A 71 -23.77 11.80 -15.52
N TRP A 72 -23.66 10.60 -16.08
CA TRP A 72 -23.60 10.33 -17.51
C TRP A 72 -24.71 9.35 -17.89
N LYS A 73 -25.20 9.40 -19.14
CA LYS A 73 -26.02 8.34 -19.73
C LYS A 73 -25.16 7.10 -19.93
N PHE A 74 -25.72 5.93 -19.60
CA PHE A 74 -24.97 4.68 -19.60
C PHE A 74 -25.80 3.48 -20.06
N ASN A 75 -25.20 2.65 -20.91
CA ASN A 75 -25.73 1.35 -21.31
C ASN A 75 -24.66 0.29 -21.20
N LEU A 76 -24.94 -0.78 -20.46
CA LEU A 76 -24.05 -1.94 -20.39
C LEU A 76 -24.53 -3.04 -21.31
N SER A 77 -23.69 -3.42 -22.24
CA SER A 77 -23.91 -4.57 -23.14
C SER A 77 -23.12 -5.79 -22.67
N PRO A 78 -23.69 -7.00 -22.67
CA PRO A 78 -23.03 -8.18 -22.12
C PRO A 78 -21.80 -8.63 -22.93
N ASN A 79 -21.68 -8.19 -24.16
CA ASN A 79 -20.55 -8.50 -25.05
C ASN A 79 -20.45 -7.53 -26.23
N PRO A 80 -19.31 -7.49 -26.95
CA PRO A 80 -19.09 -6.57 -28.06
C PRO A 80 -20.11 -6.67 -29.22
N LYS A 81 -20.67 -7.86 -29.47
CA LYS A 81 -21.67 -8.06 -30.56
C LYS A 81 -23.02 -7.41 -30.26
N LYS A 82 -23.35 -7.22 -28.99
CA LYS A 82 -24.65 -6.68 -28.57
C LYS A 82 -24.59 -5.18 -28.24
N ARG A 83 -23.42 -4.54 -28.37
CA ARG A 83 -23.28 -3.12 -28.09
C ARG A 83 -24.02 -2.28 -29.15
N PRO A 84 -24.52 -1.10 -28.77
CA PRO A 84 -25.09 -0.17 -29.73
C PRO A 84 -23.98 0.41 -30.62
N ILE A 85 -24.01 0.14 -31.93
CA ILE A 85 -22.91 0.49 -32.84
C ILE A 85 -22.88 2.00 -33.12
N ASP A 86 -24.05 2.63 -33.28
CA ASP A 86 -24.18 4.03 -33.72
C ASP A 86 -24.50 4.98 -32.56
N PHE A 87 -24.21 4.58 -31.33
CA PHE A 87 -24.57 5.34 -30.12
C PHE A 87 -23.89 6.73 -30.02
N TYR A 88 -22.86 6.98 -30.79
CA TYR A 88 -22.13 8.25 -30.87
C TYR A 88 -22.84 9.28 -31.79
N GLN A 89 -23.90 8.91 -32.53
CA GLN A 89 -24.66 9.81 -33.39
C GLN A 89 -25.58 10.71 -32.55
N TYR A 90 -25.88 11.89 -33.09
CA TYR A 90 -26.75 12.88 -32.41
C TYR A 90 -28.17 12.42 -32.22
N ASP A 91 -28.72 11.77 -33.23
CA ASP A 91 -30.10 11.30 -33.29
C ASP A 91 -30.33 9.93 -32.63
N PHE A 92 -29.28 9.35 -32.06
CA PHE A 92 -29.41 8.10 -31.32
C PHE A 92 -30.29 8.26 -30.09
N ASP A 93 -31.32 7.42 -29.98
CA ASP A 93 -32.26 7.43 -28.85
C ASP A 93 -31.65 6.75 -27.59
N ASP A 94 -31.16 7.55 -26.67
CA ASP A 94 -30.66 7.10 -25.37
C ASP A 94 -31.67 7.33 -24.22
N SER A 95 -32.94 7.56 -24.52
CA SER A 95 -33.99 7.84 -23.53
C SER A 95 -34.19 6.70 -22.52
N LYS A 96 -33.91 5.46 -22.93
CA LYS A 96 -33.99 4.25 -22.09
C LYS A 96 -32.70 3.91 -21.35
N TRP A 97 -31.63 4.67 -21.56
CA TRP A 97 -30.38 4.42 -20.90
C TRP A 97 -30.42 4.82 -19.43
N SER A 98 -29.75 4.04 -18.60
CA SER A 98 -29.57 4.39 -17.19
C SER A 98 -28.62 5.59 -17.02
N GLU A 99 -28.46 6.04 -15.79
CA GLU A 99 -27.43 7.01 -15.40
C GLU A 99 -26.34 6.28 -14.60
N ILE A 100 -25.10 6.73 -14.75
CA ILE A 100 -23.95 6.28 -13.98
C ILE A 100 -23.16 7.50 -13.46
N MET A 101 -22.60 7.40 -12.25
CA MET A 101 -21.70 8.42 -11.72
C MET A 101 -20.28 8.23 -12.25
N VAL A 102 -19.67 9.31 -12.70
CA VAL A 102 -18.26 9.41 -13.11
C VAL A 102 -17.57 10.39 -12.16
N PRO A 103 -16.40 10.06 -11.57
CA PRO A 103 -15.75 8.76 -11.65
C PRO A 103 -16.50 7.66 -10.89
N GLY A 104 -16.31 6.42 -11.36
CA GLY A 104 -16.88 5.24 -10.72
C GLY A 104 -16.80 3.99 -11.59
N SER A 105 -16.89 2.84 -10.96
CA SER A 105 -17.01 1.55 -11.64
C SER A 105 -18.46 1.15 -11.80
N TRP A 106 -18.77 0.46 -12.89
CA TRP A 106 -20.14 0.03 -13.15
C TRP A 106 -20.61 -1.09 -12.24
N GLU A 107 -19.67 -1.94 -11.72
CA GLU A 107 -19.97 -3.06 -10.83
C GLU A 107 -20.50 -2.58 -9.48
N LEU A 108 -19.86 -1.55 -8.91
CA LEU A 108 -20.27 -0.99 -7.61
C LEU A 108 -21.51 -0.09 -7.70
N GLN A 109 -21.93 0.27 -8.93
CA GLN A 109 -23.14 1.03 -9.18
C GLN A 109 -24.31 0.14 -9.62
N GLY A 110 -24.17 -1.19 -9.54
CA GLY A 110 -25.25 -2.14 -9.76
C GLY A 110 -25.52 -2.50 -11.24
N HIS A 111 -24.64 -2.12 -12.17
CA HIS A 111 -24.80 -2.47 -13.59
C HIS A 111 -24.17 -3.82 -13.95
N SER A 112 -23.26 -4.33 -13.12
CA SER A 112 -22.61 -5.63 -13.27
C SER A 112 -22.23 -6.16 -11.88
N PHE A 113 -21.39 -7.20 -11.84
CA PHE A 113 -20.87 -7.77 -10.60
C PHE A 113 -19.34 -7.68 -10.58
N PRO A 114 -18.74 -7.37 -9.42
CA PRO A 114 -17.30 -7.40 -9.23
C PRO A 114 -16.80 -8.85 -9.14
N ILE A 115 -15.58 -9.10 -9.58
CA ILE A 115 -14.88 -10.38 -9.45
C ILE A 115 -13.62 -10.12 -8.63
N TYR A 116 -13.39 -10.95 -7.61
CA TYR A 116 -12.15 -10.92 -6.85
C TYR A 116 -11.35 -12.19 -7.16
N LEU A 117 -10.16 -12.00 -7.69
CA LEU A 117 -9.16 -13.04 -7.93
C LEU A 117 -7.78 -12.52 -7.56
N ASP A 118 -7.00 -13.36 -6.92
CA ASP A 118 -5.60 -13.11 -6.60
C ASP A 118 -4.74 -13.30 -7.86
N GLU A 119 -4.42 -14.53 -8.20
CA GLU A 119 -3.46 -14.82 -9.26
C GLU A 119 -4.13 -14.96 -10.65
N GLU A 120 -5.31 -15.55 -10.76
CA GLU A 120 -5.91 -15.97 -12.02
C GLU A 120 -6.50 -14.81 -12.83
N TYR A 121 -6.53 -14.96 -14.14
CA TYR A 121 -7.37 -14.13 -14.99
C TYR A 121 -8.85 -14.56 -14.87
N PRO A 122 -9.81 -13.61 -14.96
CA PRO A 122 -11.24 -13.95 -14.93
C PRO A 122 -11.73 -14.63 -16.24
N PHE A 123 -10.82 -15.20 -16.99
CA PHE A 123 -11.06 -15.93 -18.23
C PHE A 123 -9.87 -16.83 -18.58
N ASP A 124 -10.11 -17.86 -19.42
CA ASP A 124 -9.06 -18.74 -19.95
C ASP A 124 -8.02 -17.94 -20.79
N PRO A 125 -6.75 -17.85 -20.35
CA PRO A 125 -5.76 -16.98 -21.01
C PRO A 125 -5.33 -17.52 -22.37
N LYS A 126 -5.46 -16.69 -23.41
CA LYS A 126 -5.02 -16.92 -24.78
C LYS A 126 -4.42 -15.65 -25.39
N PRO A 127 -3.34 -15.11 -24.84
CA PRO A 127 -2.80 -13.83 -25.29
C PRO A 127 -2.54 -13.80 -26.80
N PRO A 128 -2.91 -12.72 -27.52
CA PRO A 128 -3.49 -11.46 -27.00
C PRO A 128 -5.03 -11.46 -26.95
N TYR A 129 -5.69 -12.59 -27.25
CA TYR A 129 -7.14 -12.67 -27.37
C TYR A 129 -7.84 -12.70 -26.01
N VAL A 130 -9.02 -12.05 -25.94
CA VAL A 130 -9.92 -12.07 -24.80
C VAL A 130 -11.29 -12.63 -25.17
N PRO A 131 -12.13 -13.12 -24.24
CA PRO A 131 -13.39 -13.76 -24.57
C PRO A 131 -14.40 -12.78 -25.18
N HIS A 132 -14.88 -13.04 -26.41
CA HIS A 132 -15.87 -12.21 -27.08
C HIS A 132 -17.31 -12.39 -26.57
N ASN A 133 -17.64 -13.51 -25.95
CA ASN A 133 -18.97 -13.81 -25.41
C ASN A 133 -19.13 -13.36 -23.95
N TYR A 134 -18.03 -13.06 -23.27
CA TYR A 134 -17.95 -12.67 -21.86
C TYR A 134 -17.09 -11.41 -21.65
N ASN A 135 -17.25 -10.42 -22.53
CA ASN A 135 -16.54 -9.15 -22.49
C ASN A 135 -17.56 -8.02 -22.52
N ALA A 136 -18.02 -7.59 -21.36
CA ALA A 136 -19.02 -6.52 -21.26
C ALA A 136 -18.49 -5.21 -21.84
N VAL A 137 -19.38 -4.44 -22.47
CA VAL A 137 -19.05 -3.12 -23.06
C VAL A 137 -19.95 -2.07 -22.46
N GLY A 138 -19.36 -1.08 -21.83
CA GLY A 138 -20.02 0.12 -21.30
C GLY A 138 -20.02 1.23 -22.33
N SER A 139 -21.21 1.63 -22.81
CA SER A 139 -21.40 2.78 -23.68
C SER A 139 -21.86 3.98 -22.85
N TYR A 140 -21.12 5.08 -22.91
CA TYR A 140 -21.35 6.31 -22.15
C TYR A 140 -21.65 7.47 -23.08
N ARG A 141 -22.60 8.34 -22.70
CA ARG A 141 -22.86 9.60 -23.41
C ARG A 141 -22.98 10.76 -22.42
N LYS A 142 -22.40 11.90 -22.81
CA LYS A 142 -22.45 13.18 -22.06
C LYS A 142 -22.54 14.35 -23.02
N THR A 143 -23.40 15.31 -22.72
CA THR A 143 -23.39 16.61 -23.37
C THR A 143 -22.59 17.60 -22.52
N PHE A 144 -21.87 18.49 -23.15
CA PHE A 144 -21.13 19.58 -22.52
C PHE A 144 -21.19 20.85 -23.36
N GLU A 145 -20.95 21.98 -22.72
CA GLU A 145 -20.99 23.27 -23.40
C GLU A 145 -19.56 23.85 -23.45
N MET A 146 -19.02 24.02 -24.67
CA MET A 146 -17.74 24.65 -24.86
C MET A 146 -17.87 26.18 -24.75
N LYS A 147 -17.05 26.78 -23.92
CA LYS A 147 -17.00 28.23 -23.69
C LYS A 147 -16.49 28.98 -24.91
N ARG A 148 -17.05 30.17 -25.19
CA ARG A 148 -16.65 30.98 -26.36
C ARG A 148 -15.21 31.49 -26.29
N ASN A 149 -14.69 31.73 -25.09
CA ASN A 149 -13.30 32.16 -24.87
C ASN A 149 -12.25 31.07 -25.11
N TRP A 150 -12.67 29.84 -25.51
CA TRP A 150 -11.77 28.75 -25.90
C TRP A 150 -11.57 28.65 -27.42
N LEU A 151 -12.19 29.51 -28.21
CA LEU A 151 -12.24 29.41 -29.68
C LEU A 151 -10.85 29.47 -30.34
N ASP A 152 -9.94 30.32 -29.81
CA ASP A 152 -8.57 30.48 -30.32
C ASP A 152 -7.54 29.68 -29.52
N ARG A 153 -7.99 28.73 -28.73
CA ARG A 153 -7.17 27.89 -27.86
C ARG A 153 -7.20 26.45 -28.33
N ASP A 154 -6.17 25.68 -27.98
CA ASP A 154 -6.22 24.23 -28.10
C ASP A 154 -7.04 23.65 -26.91
N VAL A 155 -7.95 22.74 -27.21
CA VAL A 155 -8.85 22.10 -26.26
C VAL A 155 -8.47 20.65 -26.10
N TYR A 156 -8.40 20.21 -24.84
CA TYR A 156 -8.00 18.86 -24.48
C TYR A 156 -9.06 18.20 -23.62
N ILE A 157 -9.21 16.88 -23.78
CA ILE A 157 -9.95 16.03 -22.85
C ILE A 157 -8.98 15.16 -22.08
N HIS A 158 -9.19 15.04 -20.77
CA HIS A 158 -8.40 14.25 -19.86
C HIS A 158 -9.30 13.17 -19.22
N PHE A 159 -8.86 11.92 -19.32
CA PHE A 159 -9.39 10.79 -18.57
C PHE A 159 -8.30 10.33 -17.61
N GLY A 160 -8.51 10.47 -16.30
CA GLY A 160 -7.48 10.16 -15.28
C GLY A 160 -7.16 8.67 -15.15
N SER A 161 -8.14 7.80 -15.40
CA SER A 161 -8.01 6.34 -15.50
C SER A 161 -9.26 5.74 -16.11
N VAL A 162 -9.10 4.83 -17.07
CA VAL A 162 -10.18 4.03 -17.66
C VAL A 162 -9.73 2.58 -17.74
N ARG A 163 -10.53 1.64 -17.24
CA ARG A 163 -10.24 0.20 -17.29
C ARG A 163 -11.25 -0.54 -18.14
N SER A 164 -10.83 -1.40 -19.14
CA SER A 164 -9.46 -1.67 -19.52
C SER A 164 -9.04 -0.90 -20.76
N ALA A 165 -9.89 -0.79 -21.78
CA ALA A 165 -9.65 -0.10 -23.04
C ALA A 165 -10.89 0.71 -23.44
N PHE A 166 -10.69 1.80 -24.19
CA PHE A 166 -11.82 2.60 -24.63
C PHE A 166 -11.60 3.31 -25.96
N HIS A 167 -12.72 3.52 -26.67
CA HIS A 167 -12.83 4.39 -27.83
C HIS A 167 -13.55 5.69 -27.47
N LEU A 168 -13.18 6.78 -28.15
CA LEU A 168 -13.68 8.14 -27.92
C LEU A 168 -14.22 8.75 -29.20
N TRP A 169 -15.42 9.35 -29.10
CA TRP A 169 -16.04 10.18 -30.16
C TRP A 169 -16.47 11.53 -29.58
N ILE A 170 -16.36 12.56 -30.41
CA ILE A 170 -16.90 13.88 -30.13
C ILE A 170 -17.63 14.36 -31.37
N ASN A 171 -18.91 14.79 -31.18
CA ASN A 171 -19.73 15.25 -32.29
C ASN A 171 -19.74 14.29 -33.47
N GLU A 172 -20.01 12.99 -33.19
CA GLU A 172 -20.08 11.88 -34.15
C GLU A 172 -18.73 11.49 -34.78
N LYS A 173 -17.66 12.25 -34.57
CA LYS A 173 -16.34 12.00 -35.11
C LYS A 173 -15.50 11.16 -34.15
N TYR A 174 -14.87 10.13 -34.70
CA TYR A 174 -13.92 9.30 -33.97
C TYR A 174 -12.67 10.13 -33.59
N VAL A 175 -12.33 10.19 -32.32
CA VAL A 175 -11.18 10.92 -31.79
C VAL A 175 -9.98 10.01 -31.59
N GLY A 176 -10.18 8.85 -30.94
CA GLY A 176 -9.07 7.95 -30.69
C GLY A 176 -9.38 6.77 -29.76
N TYR A 177 -8.33 6.06 -29.39
CA TYR A 177 -8.34 4.85 -28.58
C TYR A 177 -7.24 4.88 -27.51
N SER A 178 -7.49 4.24 -26.37
CA SER A 178 -6.49 4.08 -25.32
C SER A 178 -6.66 2.77 -24.56
N GLN A 179 -5.52 2.17 -24.24
CA GLN A 179 -5.35 1.14 -23.22
C GLN A 179 -4.40 1.62 -22.11
N GLY A 180 -4.27 0.78 -21.08
CA GLY A 180 -3.42 1.07 -19.92
C GLY A 180 -4.16 1.92 -18.89
N SER A 181 -4.79 1.28 -17.92
CA SER A 181 -5.44 1.96 -16.80
C SER A 181 -4.42 2.59 -15.83
N LYS A 182 -4.89 3.39 -14.88
CA LYS A 182 -4.08 3.98 -13.79
C LYS A 182 -3.15 5.15 -14.18
N THR A 183 -2.99 5.43 -15.48
CA THR A 183 -2.33 6.65 -15.97
C THR A 183 -3.26 7.41 -16.88
N PRO A 184 -3.15 8.74 -16.97
CA PRO A 184 -4.04 9.55 -17.78
C PRO A 184 -3.99 9.22 -19.27
N ALA A 185 -5.18 9.29 -19.91
CA ALA A 185 -5.30 9.37 -21.36
C ALA A 185 -5.79 10.76 -21.74
N GLU A 186 -4.95 11.52 -22.46
CA GLU A 186 -5.27 12.86 -22.95
C GLU A 186 -5.36 12.87 -24.47
N PHE A 187 -6.35 13.62 -24.99
CA PHE A 187 -6.55 13.80 -26.43
C PHE A 187 -6.73 15.29 -26.76
N ASN A 188 -6.10 15.75 -27.84
CA ASN A 188 -6.40 17.05 -28.41
C ASN A 188 -7.70 16.96 -29.20
N ILE A 189 -8.71 17.71 -28.78
CA ILE A 189 -10.05 17.67 -29.35
C ILE A 189 -10.42 18.98 -30.06
N THR A 190 -9.46 19.87 -30.29
CA THR A 190 -9.68 21.19 -30.88
C THR A 190 -10.52 21.15 -32.16
N ASP A 191 -10.19 20.24 -33.09
CA ASP A 191 -10.87 20.12 -34.38
C ASP A 191 -12.23 19.36 -34.31
N PHE A 192 -12.55 18.86 -33.12
CA PHE A 192 -13.77 18.06 -32.90
C PHE A 192 -14.86 18.84 -32.16
N VAL A 193 -14.51 19.93 -31.48
CA VAL A 193 -15.44 20.72 -30.66
C VAL A 193 -15.91 21.98 -31.38
N ARG A 194 -17.08 22.50 -30.97
CA ARG A 194 -17.65 23.75 -31.41
C ARG A 194 -18.14 24.57 -30.23
N VAL A 195 -18.22 25.88 -30.37
CA VAL A 195 -18.82 26.74 -29.34
C VAL A 195 -20.28 26.35 -29.09
N GLY A 196 -20.65 26.30 -27.82
CA GLY A 196 -21.97 25.82 -27.39
C GLY A 196 -21.98 24.30 -27.16
N GLN A 197 -23.13 23.71 -27.46
CA GLN A 197 -23.35 22.29 -27.10
C GLN A 197 -22.55 21.33 -27.97
N ASN A 198 -21.89 20.39 -27.32
CA ASN A 198 -21.16 19.27 -27.88
C ASN A 198 -21.62 17.96 -27.25
N GLN A 199 -21.42 16.87 -27.98
CA GLN A 199 -21.70 15.54 -27.51
C GLN A 199 -20.42 14.72 -27.42
N LEU A 200 -20.24 14.09 -26.28
CA LEU A 200 -19.17 13.13 -25.99
C LEU A 200 -19.74 11.73 -25.91
N ALA A 201 -19.10 10.77 -26.57
CA ALA A 201 -19.43 9.35 -26.48
C ALA A 201 -18.15 8.55 -26.19
N VAL A 202 -18.25 7.59 -25.26
CA VAL A 202 -17.14 6.72 -24.85
C VAL A 202 -17.62 5.28 -24.82
N GLU A 203 -16.84 4.38 -25.40
CA GLU A 203 -17.09 2.94 -25.39
C GLU A 203 -15.96 2.24 -24.63
N VAL A 204 -16.26 1.61 -23.50
CA VAL A 204 -15.28 0.97 -22.60
C VAL A 204 -15.45 -0.54 -22.64
N TYR A 205 -14.37 -1.26 -22.90
CA TYR A 205 -14.31 -2.73 -22.88
C TYR A 205 -13.84 -3.22 -21.51
N ARG A 206 -14.54 -4.24 -20.96
CA ARG A 206 -14.15 -4.87 -19.70
C ARG A 206 -12.76 -5.49 -19.77
N PHE A 207 -12.50 -6.22 -20.86
CA PHE A 207 -11.24 -6.88 -21.13
C PHE A 207 -10.64 -6.45 -22.47
N SER A 208 -9.32 -6.40 -22.52
CA SER A 208 -8.50 -6.17 -23.70
C SER A 208 -7.21 -6.98 -23.56
N ASP A 209 -6.38 -7.02 -24.60
CA ASP A 209 -5.02 -7.56 -24.46
C ASP A 209 -4.25 -6.91 -23.32
N GLY A 210 -4.46 -5.61 -23.05
CA GLY A 210 -3.92 -4.93 -21.87
C GLY A 210 -4.30 -5.55 -20.53
N SER A 211 -5.39 -6.34 -20.46
CA SER A 211 -5.78 -7.05 -19.23
C SER A 211 -4.78 -8.11 -18.79
N TYR A 212 -3.97 -8.65 -19.71
CA TYR A 212 -2.88 -9.56 -19.39
C TYR A 212 -1.74 -8.90 -18.62
N LEU A 213 -1.66 -7.57 -18.64
CA LEU A 213 -0.69 -6.78 -17.89
C LEU A 213 -1.31 -6.10 -16.65
N GLU A 214 -2.57 -6.36 -16.37
CA GLU A 214 -3.32 -5.76 -15.26
C GLU A 214 -3.98 -6.83 -14.38
N GLY A 215 -3.22 -7.89 -14.10
CA GLY A 215 -3.63 -9.06 -13.33
C GLY A 215 -3.41 -8.93 -11.81
N GLN A 216 -3.40 -7.72 -11.25
CA GLN A 216 -3.11 -7.48 -9.84
C GLN A 216 -4.07 -8.22 -8.90
N ASP A 217 -3.55 -8.66 -7.74
CA ASP A 217 -4.36 -9.17 -6.63
C ASP A 217 -5.29 -8.09 -6.09
N THR A 218 -6.45 -7.97 -6.73
CA THR A 218 -7.47 -7.00 -6.36
C THR A 218 -8.74 -7.21 -7.20
N TRP A 219 -9.81 -6.51 -6.86
CA TRP A 219 -11.08 -6.56 -7.58
C TRP A 219 -10.98 -6.22 -9.07
N ARG A 220 -11.54 -7.07 -9.91
CA ARG A 220 -11.69 -6.86 -11.35
C ARG A 220 -12.95 -6.02 -11.60
N ILE A 221 -12.81 -4.71 -11.49
CA ILE A 221 -13.87 -3.72 -11.73
C ILE A 221 -13.49 -2.82 -12.90
N SER A 222 -14.46 -2.23 -13.57
CA SER A 222 -14.30 -1.52 -14.83
C SER A 222 -15.03 -0.17 -14.84
N GLY A 223 -14.64 0.72 -15.75
CA GLY A 223 -15.27 2.01 -15.94
C GLY A 223 -14.31 3.18 -15.95
N LEU A 224 -14.84 4.39 -15.73
CA LEU A 224 -14.11 5.64 -15.65
C LEU A 224 -13.73 5.85 -14.18
N GLU A 225 -12.55 5.39 -13.76
CA GLU A 225 -12.18 5.26 -12.33
C GLU A 225 -11.73 6.57 -11.68
N ARG A 226 -11.23 7.53 -12.46
CA ARG A 226 -10.72 8.83 -12.00
C ARG A 226 -11.36 9.97 -12.79
N ASP A 227 -11.08 11.21 -12.38
CA ASP A 227 -11.66 12.42 -12.95
C ASP A 227 -11.62 12.47 -14.48
N VAL A 228 -12.69 12.99 -15.07
CA VAL A 228 -12.79 13.35 -16.49
C VAL A 228 -13.07 14.84 -16.59
N TYR A 229 -12.25 15.55 -17.36
CA TYR A 229 -12.41 16.99 -17.52
C TYR A 229 -11.85 17.49 -18.86
N LEU A 230 -12.30 18.68 -19.26
CA LEU A 230 -11.71 19.44 -20.35
C LEU A 230 -10.82 20.55 -19.80
N TYR A 231 -9.78 20.87 -20.56
CA TYR A 231 -8.98 22.06 -20.30
C TYR A 231 -8.54 22.69 -21.61
N SER A 232 -8.35 24.00 -21.57
CA SER A 232 -7.85 24.74 -22.75
C SER A 232 -6.47 25.32 -22.49
N ARG A 233 -5.64 25.32 -23.54
CA ARG A 233 -4.29 25.87 -23.49
C ARG A 233 -4.08 26.88 -24.60
N ASN A 234 -3.21 27.84 -24.36
CA ASN A 234 -2.76 28.73 -25.40
C ASN A 234 -1.96 27.96 -26.47
N LYS A 235 -1.92 28.48 -27.69
CA LYS A 235 -1.12 27.88 -28.78
C LYS A 235 0.37 27.97 -28.54
N SER A 236 0.82 28.99 -27.79
CA SER A 236 2.15 29.06 -27.22
C SER A 236 2.09 28.65 -25.75
N ARG A 237 2.79 27.56 -25.38
CA ARG A 237 2.65 26.94 -24.05
C ARG A 237 3.87 26.18 -23.61
N ILE A 238 3.92 25.88 -22.31
CA ILE A 238 4.86 24.92 -21.72
C ILE A 238 4.23 23.53 -21.87
N THR A 239 4.86 22.60 -22.57
CA THR A 239 4.33 21.25 -22.77
C THR A 239 4.75 20.29 -21.67
N ASP A 240 5.96 20.44 -21.16
CA ASP A 240 6.52 19.61 -20.10
C ASP A 240 7.62 20.33 -19.33
N PHE A 241 7.94 19.85 -18.14
CA PHE A 241 9.13 20.27 -17.40
C PHE A 241 9.66 19.15 -16.51
N PHE A 242 10.98 19.16 -16.28
CA PHE A 242 11.63 18.22 -15.37
C PHE A 242 12.50 18.95 -14.36
N ILE A 243 12.16 18.80 -13.08
CA ILE A 243 12.87 19.37 -11.93
C ILE A 243 13.85 18.33 -11.38
N LYS A 244 15.13 18.71 -11.27
CA LYS A 244 16.12 17.97 -10.47
C LYS A 244 16.58 18.87 -9.33
N ALA A 245 16.13 18.56 -8.11
CA ALA A 245 16.47 19.26 -6.88
C ALA A 245 17.31 18.34 -6.00
N ASP A 246 18.59 18.27 -6.29
CA ASP A 246 19.58 17.39 -5.69
C ASP A 246 20.45 18.12 -4.65
N LEU A 247 21.36 17.42 -4.02
CA LEU A 247 22.34 17.94 -3.06
C LEU A 247 23.77 17.69 -3.55
N ASP A 248 24.68 18.57 -3.17
CA ASP A 248 26.10 18.37 -3.40
C ASP A 248 26.65 17.19 -2.53
N SER A 249 27.91 16.81 -2.74
CA SER A 249 28.57 15.73 -1.99
C SER A 249 28.67 15.99 -0.48
N THR A 250 28.48 17.23 -0.04
CA THR A 250 28.47 17.62 1.38
C THR A 250 27.07 17.64 1.99
N TYR A 251 26.04 17.42 1.18
CA TYR A 251 24.61 17.50 1.53
C TYR A 251 24.20 18.87 2.12
N ARG A 252 24.93 19.95 1.82
CA ARG A 252 24.67 21.29 2.36
C ARG A 252 24.17 22.29 1.33
N LYS A 253 24.55 22.10 0.07
CA LYS A 253 24.21 22.95 -1.05
C LYS A 253 23.21 22.23 -1.93
N GLY A 254 22.08 22.88 -2.21
CA GLY A 254 21.12 22.41 -3.20
C GLY A 254 21.61 22.64 -4.62
N LEU A 255 21.49 21.63 -5.44
CA LEU A 255 21.74 21.66 -6.87
C LEU A 255 20.39 21.61 -7.57
N PHE A 256 20.02 22.73 -8.19
CA PHE A 256 18.74 22.84 -8.88
C PHE A 256 18.95 22.89 -10.38
N SER A 257 18.26 22.04 -11.12
CA SER A 257 18.15 22.16 -12.57
C SER A 257 16.72 21.93 -13.02
N LEU A 258 16.35 22.59 -14.11
CA LEU A 258 15.02 22.61 -14.66
C LEU A 258 15.10 22.56 -16.18
N ASN A 259 14.63 21.48 -16.79
CA ASN A 259 14.34 21.40 -18.21
C ASN A 259 12.90 21.83 -18.43
N ILE A 260 12.63 22.61 -19.47
CA ILE A 260 11.30 23.10 -19.83
C ILE A 260 11.14 22.92 -21.32
N ASP A 261 10.08 22.24 -21.73
CA ASP A 261 9.71 22.06 -23.12
C ASP A 261 8.57 23.01 -23.49
N LEU A 262 8.76 23.73 -24.59
CA LEU A 262 7.83 24.72 -25.09
C LEU A 262 7.31 24.31 -26.46
N GLU A 263 6.04 24.58 -26.72
CA GLU A 263 5.42 24.46 -28.03
C GLU A 263 4.86 25.80 -28.45
N ASN A 264 5.05 26.15 -29.69
CA ASN A 264 4.48 27.35 -30.31
C ASN A 264 3.83 27.00 -31.65
N LYS A 265 2.51 27.13 -31.68
CA LYS A 265 1.71 27.00 -32.91
C LYS A 265 1.26 28.35 -33.45
N ASN A 266 1.69 29.44 -32.84
CA ASN A 266 1.38 30.79 -33.29
C ASN A 266 2.53 31.35 -34.14
N ASN A 267 2.35 31.38 -35.46
CA ASN A 267 3.36 31.83 -36.42
C ASN A 267 3.71 33.32 -36.33
N GLU A 268 2.95 34.09 -35.54
CA GLU A 268 3.21 35.54 -35.34
C GLU A 268 4.15 35.79 -34.14
N ILE A 269 4.52 34.73 -33.38
CA ILE A 269 5.36 34.86 -32.19
C ILE A 269 6.71 34.20 -32.46
N ASP A 270 7.76 35.00 -32.51
CA ASP A 270 9.15 34.55 -32.72
C ASP A 270 9.92 34.37 -31.41
N GLN A 271 9.45 34.97 -30.33
CA GLN A 271 10.11 34.93 -29.02
C GLN A 271 9.11 34.87 -27.88
N LEU A 272 9.49 34.16 -26.84
CA LEU A 272 8.74 34.08 -25.58
C LEU A 272 9.66 34.38 -24.39
N ILE A 273 9.08 34.81 -23.30
CA ILE A 273 9.78 35.01 -22.02
C ILE A 273 9.37 33.89 -21.09
N VAL A 274 10.34 33.09 -20.64
CA VAL A 274 10.16 32.09 -19.59
C VAL A 274 10.73 32.64 -18.29
N ARG A 275 9.92 32.66 -17.26
CA ARG A 275 10.32 33.06 -15.92
C ARG A 275 10.14 31.91 -14.94
N ALA A 276 11.22 31.54 -14.25
CA ALA A 276 11.22 30.50 -13.18
C ALA A 276 11.66 31.12 -11.87
N LYS A 277 10.77 31.10 -10.87
CA LYS A 277 11.07 31.56 -9.51
C LYS A 277 11.00 30.39 -8.56
N LEU A 278 12.02 30.26 -7.70
CA LEU A 278 11.98 29.32 -6.57
C LEU A 278 11.71 30.11 -5.29
N LEU A 279 10.63 29.77 -4.61
CA LEU A 279 10.13 30.44 -3.43
C LEU A 279 10.28 29.55 -2.20
N GLU A 280 10.47 30.18 -1.01
CA GLU A 280 10.46 29.52 0.28
C GLU A 280 9.19 29.94 1.07
N PRO A 281 8.07 29.21 0.95
CA PRO A 281 6.77 29.62 1.50
C PRO A 281 6.79 29.84 3.01
N GLN A 282 7.49 28.96 3.74
CA GLN A 282 7.61 29.02 5.22
C GLN A 282 8.38 30.25 5.70
N ARG A 283 9.04 30.99 4.82
CA ARG A 283 9.71 32.27 5.07
C ARG A 283 9.08 33.42 4.32
N ARG A 284 7.75 33.51 4.34
CA ARG A 284 6.98 34.59 3.69
C ARG A 284 7.24 34.67 2.19
N ASN A 285 7.35 33.51 1.50
CA ASN A 285 7.64 33.42 0.07
C ASN A 285 8.97 34.09 -0.32
N ARG A 286 10.00 33.94 0.50
CA ARG A 286 11.34 34.45 0.17
C ARG A 286 11.78 33.88 -1.17
N ILE A 287 12.17 34.75 -2.08
CA ILE A 287 12.73 34.37 -3.37
C ILE A 287 14.13 33.79 -3.16
N ILE A 288 14.34 32.54 -3.57
CA ILE A 288 15.62 31.84 -3.53
C ILE A 288 16.41 32.10 -4.78
N PHE A 289 15.76 32.05 -5.94
CA PHE A 289 16.24 32.58 -7.20
C PHE A 289 15.07 33.03 -8.10
N ASP A 290 15.38 33.92 -9.05
CA ASP A 290 14.48 34.37 -10.09
C ASP A 290 15.30 34.38 -11.40
N SER A 291 14.88 33.59 -12.36
CA SER A 291 15.54 33.47 -13.65
C SER A 291 14.54 33.80 -14.74
N THR A 292 14.90 34.75 -15.58
CA THR A 292 14.12 35.15 -16.75
C THR A 292 14.96 34.92 -18.01
N LYS A 293 14.41 34.20 -18.99
CA LYS A 293 15.04 33.92 -20.27
C LYS A 293 14.13 34.39 -21.40
N ILE A 294 14.68 35.15 -22.34
CA ILE A 294 14.04 35.38 -23.62
C ILE A 294 14.46 34.24 -24.53
N VAL A 295 13.50 33.54 -25.08
CA VAL A 295 13.72 32.31 -25.85
C VAL A 295 13.20 32.54 -27.26
N PRO A 296 14.08 32.52 -28.30
CA PRO A 296 13.62 32.35 -29.67
C PRO A 296 12.87 31.04 -29.77
N ILE A 297 11.71 31.02 -30.38
CA ILE A 297 10.88 29.82 -30.39
C ILE A 297 10.51 29.45 -31.82
N ASP A 298 10.92 28.25 -32.19
CA ASP A 298 10.36 27.50 -33.31
C ASP A 298 9.12 26.71 -32.82
N SER A 299 8.63 25.76 -33.60
CA SER A 299 7.46 24.94 -33.25
C SER A 299 7.63 24.18 -31.93
N LEU A 300 8.84 23.67 -31.66
CA LEU A 300 9.21 22.98 -30.41
C LEU A 300 10.58 23.47 -29.95
N THR A 301 10.72 23.84 -28.70
CA THR A 301 11.97 24.37 -28.13
C THR A 301 12.13 23.87 -26.68
N SER A 302 13.30 23.37 -26.33
CA SER A 302 13.66 23.01 -24.95
C SER A 302 14.67 24.00 -24.38
N ILE A 303 14.47 24.37 -23.12
CA ILE A 303 15.38 25.26 -22.40
C ILE A 303 15.85 24.63 -21.11
N PHE A 304 17.06 24.98 -20.71
CA PHE A 304 17.67 24.53 -19.48
C PHE A 304 18.00 25.70 -18.56
N ILE A 305 17.59 25.61 -17.29
CA ILE A 305 17.89 26.55 -16.22
C ILE A 305 18.62 25.79 -15.12
N GLN A 306 19.70 26.33 -14.62
CA GLN A 306 20.50 25.77 -13.56
C GLN A 306 20.77 26.80 -12.47
N SER A 307 20.73 26.40 -11.21
CA SER A 307 21.03 27.26 -10.07
C SER A 307 21.56 26.44 -8.88
N SER A 308 22.08 27.11 -7.88
CA SER A 308 22.50 26.48 -6.64
C SER A 308 22.02 27.24 -5.41
N VAL A 309 21.52 26.52 -4.44
CA VAL A 309 20.95 27.07 -3.20
C VAL A 309 21.90 26.79 -2.02
N ARG A 310 22.46 27.85 -1.45
CA ARG A 310 23.35 27.73 -0.28
C ARG A 310 22.54 27.41 0.97
N ARG A 311 23.01 26.44 1.79
CA ARG A 311 22.37 26.03 3.05
C ARG A 311 20.88 25.70 2.83
N VAL A 312 20.62 24.87 1.84
CA VAL A 312 19.28 24.42 1.51
C VAL A 312 18.67 23.64 2.67
N LYS A 313 17.37 23.81 2.90
CA LYS A 313 16.60 22.89 3.74
C LYS A 313 16.30 21.66 2.92
N GLN A 314 16.65 20.51 3.47
CA GLN A 314 16.44 19.22 2.81
C GLN A 314 15.01 18.73 3.01
N TRP A 315 14.54 17.95 2.08
CA TRP A 315 13.31 17.19 2.23
C TRP A 315 13.61 15.77 2.71
N SER A 316 12.84 15.27 3.68
CA SER A 316 12.82 13.87 4.09
C SER A 316 11.42 13.49 4.59
N ALA A 317 11.11 12.20 4.78
CA ALA A 317 9.84 11.77 5.36
C ALA A 317 9.66 12.23 6.82
N GLU A 318 10.76 12.56 7.53
CA GLU A 318 10.73 13.09 8.90
C GLU A 318 10.59 14.61 8.95
N ASP A 319 11.19 15.33 8.01
CA ASP A 319 11.12 16.81 7.86
C ASP A 319 10.83 17.13 6.38
N PRO A 320 9.54 17.13 5.97
CA PRO A 320 9.15 17.31 4.57
C PRO A 320 9.16 18.78 4.16
N TYR A 321 10.35 19.36 4.14
CA TYR A 321 10.51 20.78 3.80
C TYR A 321 10.41 21.02 2.30
N LEU A 322 9.41 21.80 1.90
CA LEU A 322 9.12 22.09 0.50
C LEU A 322 9.41 23.56 0.15
N TYR A 323 9.99 23.74 -1.00
CA TYR A 323 10.02 24.98 -1.78
C TYR A 323 8.91 24.94 -2.82
N GLU A 324 8.63 26.09 -3.44
CA GLU A 324 7.63 26.22 -4.49
C GLU A 324 8.30 26.78 -5.75
N LEU A 325 8.24 26.07 -6.85
CA LEU A 325 8.58 26.57 -8.17
C LEU A 325 7.35 27.25 -8.77
N GLN A 326 7.47 28.54 -9.07
CA GLN A 326 6.55 29.26 -9.93
C GLN A 326 7.16 29.36 -11.32
N LEU A 327 6.50 28.78 -12.32
CA LEU A 327 6.93 28.78 -13.71
C LEU A 327 5.91 29.55 -14.54
N SER A 328 6.34 30.60 -15.23
CA SER A 328 5.47 31.48 -16.01
C SER A 328 6.00 31.66 -17.44
N LEU A 329 5.08 31.63 -18.37
CA LEU A 329 5.31 31.95 -19.79
C LEU A 329 4.65 33.31 -20.09
N LEU A 330 5.41 34.23 -20.68
CA LEU A 330 4.97 35.58 -21.05
C LEU A 330 5.30 35.85 -22.52
N ASN A 331 4.55 36.76 -23.10
CA ASN A 331 4.93 37.33 -24.41
C ASN A 331 6.06 38.35 -24.26
N THR A 332 6.58 38.89 -25.37
CA THR A 332 7.69 39.88 -25.42
C THR A 332 7.34 41.23 -24.78
N GLU A 333 6.04 41.54 -24.63
CA GLU A 333 5.54 42.73 -23.95
C GLU A 333 5.43 42.53 -22.44
N GLY A 334 5.70 41.30 -21.93
CA GLY A 334 5.59 40.95 -20.52
C GLY A 334 4.20 40.57 -20.07
N ALA A 335 3.24 40.39 -20.99
CA ALA A 335 1.90 39.89 -20.64
C ALA A 335 1.93 38.38 -20.38
N LEU A 336 1.26 37.94 -19.31
CA LEU A 336 1.21 36.53 -18.90
C LEU A 336 0.38 35.71 -19.89
N ILE A 337 0.97 34.64 -20.42
CA ILE A 337 0.31 33.65 -21.26
C ILE A 337 -0.27 32.54 -20.37
N GLU A 338 0.57 31.95 -19.51
CA GLU A 338 0.19 30.95 -18.54
C GLU A 338 1.20 30.86 -17.41
N THR A 339 0.77 30.32 -16.27
CA THR A 339 1.64 30.08 -15.12
C THR A 339 1.21 28.86 -14.33
N MET A 340 2.15 28.22 -13.64
CA MET A 340 1.91 27.05 -12.79
C MET A 340 2.83 27.07 -11.59
N ASN A 341 2.38 26.44 -10.50
CA ASN A 341 3.19 26.23 -9.30
C ASN A 341 3.45 24.73 -9.11
N HIS A 342 4.63 24.38 -8.61
CA HIS A 342 4.98 23.00 -8.29
C HIS A 342 5.82 22.92 -7.02
N GLN A 343 5.57 21.87 -6.21
CA GLN A 343 6.32 21.60 -4.98
C GLN A 343 7.73 21.10 -5.31
N VAL A 344 8.75 21.61 -4.62
CA VAL A 344 10.15 21.22 -4.81
C VAL A 344 10.77 20.82 -3.49
N GLY A 345 11.22 19.57 -3.39
CA GLY A 345 11.96 19.05 -2.24
C GLY A 345 13.41 18.75 -2.61
N PHE A 346 14.36 19.43 -1.99
CA PHE A 346 15.79 19.12 -2.21
C PHE A 346 16.17 17.86 -1.44
N ARG A 347 16.53 16.84 -2.16
CA ARG A 347 17.00 15.56 -1.60
C ARG A 347 17.96 14.87 -2.57
N LYS A 348 18.79 14.00 -2.02
CA LYS A 348 19.62 13.08 -2.77
C LYS A 348 19.23 11.66 -2.44
N VAL A 349 18.95 10.88 -3.47
CA VAL A 349 18.75 9.42 -3.39
C VAL A 349 19.99 8.77 -3.98
N GLU A 350 20.58 7.81 -3.29
CA GLU A 350 21.76 7.12 -3.77
C GLU A 350 21.91 5.74 -3.14
N ILE A 351 22.50 4.81 -3.89
CA ILE A 351 23.01 3.56 -3.35
C ILE A 351 24.52 3.68 -3.32
N SER A 352 25.08 3.60 -2.13
CA SER A 352 26.53 3.66 -1.95
C SER A 352 26.98 2.77 -0.81
N ASN A 353 28.08 2.02 -1.02
CA ASN A 353 28.59 1.01 -0.10
C ASN A 353 27.53 -0.05 0.26
N GLY A 354 26.74 -0.50 -0.73
CA GLY A 354 25.68 -1.49 -0.54
C GLY A 354 24.43 -0.98 0.18
N LEU A 355 24.32 0.32 0.51
CA LEU A 355 23.22 0.88 1.28
C LEU A 355 22.41 1.89 0.47
N PHE A 356 21.10 1.78 0.56
CA PHE A 356 20.17 2.81 0.09
C PHE A 356 20.17 3.98 1.06
N LYS A 357 20.45 5.17 0.54
CA LYS A 357 20.58 6.39 1.35
C LYS A 357 19.70 7.51 0.84
N ILE A 358 19.16 8.28 1.78
CA ILE A 358 18.55 9.58 1.54
C ILE A 358 19.39 10.63 2.25
N ASN A 359 19.81 11.66 1.51
CA ASN A 359 20.65 12.76 2.04
C ASN A 359 21.88 12.25 2.81
N GLY A 360 22.49 11.18 2.30
CA GLY A 360 23.68 10.53 2.88
C GLY A 360 23.43 9.65 4.10
N LYS A 361 22.17 9.43 4.51
CA LYS A 361 21.80 8.56 5.63
C LYS A 361 21.20 7.25 5.11
N PRO A 362 21.68 6.08 5.59
CA PRO A 362 20.97 4.83 5.37
C PRO A 362 19.57 4.91 5.95
N ILE A 363 18.57 4.47 5.21
CA ILE A 363 17.16 4.53 5.62
C ILE A 363 16.67 3.13 5.96
N MET A 364 16.01 3.01 7.12
CA MET A 364 15.24 1.83 7.47
C MET A 364 13.78 2.02 7.05
N PHE A 365 13.31 1.22 6.09
CA PHE A 365 11.95 1.30 5.57
C PHE A 365 10.95 0.64 6.52
N ARG A 366 10.17 1.45 7.20
CA ARG A 366 9.00 1.08 8.00
C ARG A 366 7.78 1.21 7.11
N GLY A 367 7.71 0.33 6.11
CA GLY A 367 6.82 0.47 4.97
C GLY A 367 5.53 -0.33 5.07
N VAL A 368 4.60 0.03 4.19
CA VAL A 368 3.35 -0.69 3.93
C VAL A 368 3.01 -0.62 2.44
N ASN A 369 2.44 -1.69 1.89
CA ASN A 369 1.84 -1.71 0.56
C ASN A 369 0.46 -1.07 0.60
N ARG A 370 0.04 -0.35 -0.44
CA ARG A 370 -1.26 0.33 -0.46
C ARG A 370 -1.94 0.23 -1.80
N HIS A 371 -3.10 -0.43 -1.82
CA HIS A 371 -4.07 -0.29 -2.89
C HIS A 371 -4.91 1.00 -2.73
N GLU A 372 -5.30 1.61 -3.86
CA GLU A 372 -6.35 2.63 -3.86
C GLU A 372 -7.70 1.94 -3.75
N TRP A 373 -8.28 1.91 -2.55
CA TRP A 373 -9.55 1.26 -2.28
C TRP A 373 -10.44 2.04 -1.30
N ASP A 374 -11.70 2.17 -1.70
CA ASP A 374 -12.80 2.68 -0.88
C ASP A 374 -13.93 1.63 -0.91
N PRO A 375 -14.51 1.23 0.25
CA PRO A 375 -15.49 0.14 0.31
C PRO A 375 -16.82 0.42 -0.40
N VAL A 376 -17.09 1.68 -0.75
CA VAL A 376 -18.31 2.11 -1.46
C VAL A 376 -18.03 2.48 -2.91
N ARG A 377 -16.88 3.14 -3.16
CA ARG A 377 -16.52 3.73 -4.44
C ARG A 377 -15.48 2.93 -5.22
N GLY A 378 -14.94 1.87 -4.61
CA GLY A 378 -13.86 1.08 -5.20
C GLY A 378 -12.60 1.93 -5.40
N ARG A 379 -12.16 2.08 -6.64
CA ARG A 379 -10.93 2.81 -6.98
C ARG A 379 -11.09 4.32 -7.12
N SER A 380 -12.32 4.83 -6.99
CA SER A 380 -12.61 6.26 -7.06
C SER A 380 -12.46 6.91 -5.68
N ILE A 381 -11.23 6.99 -5.19
CA ILE A 381 -10.92 7.50 -3.85
C ILE A 381 -10.95 9.03 -3.79
N THR A 382 -11.13 9.57 -2.60
CA THR A 382 -11.19 11.01 -2.35
C THR A 382 -9.90 11.55 -1.73
N GLU A 383 -9.64 12.86 -1.85
CA GLU A 383 -8.50 13.49 -1.15
C GLU A 383 -8.60 13.31 0.37
N SER A 384 -9.82 13.38 0.94
CA SER A 384 -10.01 13.17 2.38
C SER A 384 -9.59 11.77 2.83
N SER A 385 -9.90 10.71 2.05
CA SER A 385 -9.47 9.35 2.36
C SER A 385 -7.96 9.18 2.22
N MET A 386 -7.32 9.84 1.25
CA MET A 386 -5.86 9.85 1.12
C MET A 386 -5.18 10.50 2.35
N ILE A 387 -5.71 11.64 2.82
CA ILE A 387 -5.19 12.33 4.02
C ILE A 387 -5.38 11.46 5.27
N GLU A 388 -6.49 10.75 5.38
CA GLU A 388 -6.76 9.83 6.48
C GLU A 388 -5.76 8.66 6.48
N ASP A 389 -5.50 8.04 5.33
CA ASP A 389 -4.48 7.00 5.17
C ASP A 389 -3.11 7.50 5.65
N ILE A 390 -2.66 8.65 5.15
CA ILE A 390 -1.35 9.22 5.53
C ILE A 390 -1.31 9.55 7.02
N LYS A 391 -2.38 10.10 7.59
CA LYS A 391 -2.48 10.40 9.01
C LYS A 391 -2.32 9.14 9.85
N LEU A 392 -3.07 8.08 9.56
CA LEU A 392 -2.98 6.81 10.26
C LEU A 392 -1.60 6.16 10.10
N MET A 393 -1.00 6.21 8.92
CA MET A 393 0.38 5.74 8.71
C MET A 393 1.36 6.47 9.62
N LYS A 394 1.29 7.82 9.69
CA LYS A 394 2.14 8.64 10.57
C LYS A 394 1.87 8.38 12.04
N GLU A 395 0.62 8.16 12.44
CA GLU A 395 0.24 7.80 13.82
C GLU A 395 0.79 6.45 14.25
N HIS A 396 1.09 5.55 13.29
CA HIS A 396 1.61 4.21 13.52
C HIS A 396 3.08 4.04 13.13
N ASN A 397 3.84 5.15 13.04
CA ASN A 397 5.28 5.18 12.79
C ASN A 397 5.72 4.65 11.41
N ILE A 398 4.80 4.54 10.45
CA ILE A 398 5.10 4.19 9.07
C ILE A 398 5.75 5.39 8.38
N ASN A 399 6.87 5.18 7.67
CA ASN A 399 7.62 6.22 6.96
C ASN A 399 7.65 6.05 5.44
N ALA A 400 7.18 4.91 4.93
CA ALA A 400 7.23 4.58 3.52
C ALA A 400 5.98 3.85 3.04
N VAL A 401 5.65 3.99 1.76
CA VAL A 401 4.53 3.31 1.10
C VAL A 401 4.94 2.85 -0.30
N ARG A 402 4.60 1.61 -0.66
CA ARG A 402 4.65 1.14 -2.04
C ARG A 402 3.28 1.28 -2.67
N ALA A 403 3.23 1.94 -3.83
CA ALA A 403 2.01 2.13 -4.60
C ALA A 403 1.64 0.84 -5.33
N SER A 404 1.20 -0.15 -4.60
CA SER A 404 0.88 -1.48 -5.11
C SER A 404 -0.47 -1.51 -5.82
N HIS A 405 -0.57 -2.01 -7.08
CA HIS A 405 0.56 -2.34 -7.96
C HIS A 405 0.43 -1.50 -9.24
N TYR A 406 0.29 -0.20 -9.09
CA TYR A 406 0.04 0.76 -10.17
C TYR A 406 0.23 2.20 -9.68
N PRO A 407 0.48 3.16 -10.59
CA PRO A 407 0.56 4.56 -10.24
C PRO A 407 -0.74 5.05 -9.59
N ASN A 408 -0.64 5.62 -8.39
CA ASN A 408 -1.77 6.17 -7.66
C ASN A 408 -2.26 7.49 -8.29
N GLN A 409 -3.33 8.08 -7.78
CA GLN A 409 -3.76 9.43 -8.21
C GLN A 409 -2.64 10.44 -7.93
N GLU A 410 -2.50 11.43 -8.80
CA GLU A 410 -1.42 12.43 -8.74
C GLU A 410 -1.42 13.16 -7.39
N ARG A 411 -2.61 13.42 -6.84
CA ARG A 411 -2.79 14.07 -5.54
C ARG A 411 -2.19 13.30 -4.38
N TRP A 412 -2.14 11.97 -4.45
CA TRP A 412 -1.48 11.12 -3.47
C TRP A 412 0.00 11.50 -3.27
N TYR A 413 0.74 11.67 -4.36
CA TYR A 413 2.17 12.02 -4.30
C TYR A 413 2.39 13.43 -3.76
N GLU A 414 1.54 14.40 -4.13
CA GLU A 414 1.59 15.76 -3.58
C GLU A 414 1.36 15.75 -2.06
N LEU A 415 0.44 14.92 -1.58
CA LEU A 415 0.18 14.75 -0.15
C LEU A 415 1.35 14.03 0.54
N CYS A 416 1.95 13.02 -0.08
CA CYS A 416 3.18 12.38 0.41
C CYS A 416 4.36 13.36 0.47
N ASN A 417 4.50 14.27 -0.50
CA ASN A 417 5.48 15.36 -0.44
C ASN A 417 5.27 16.25 0.77
N GLN A 418 4.01 16.62 1.02
CA GLN A 418 3.62 17.58 2.05
C GLN A 418 3.72 17.00 3.46
N TYR A 419 3.32 15.75 3.64
CA TYR A 419 3.20 15.12 4.95
C TYR A 419 4.38 14.20 5.30
N GLY A 420 5.24 13.90 4.35
CA GLY A 420 6.48 13.16 4.53
C GLY A 420 6.27 11.65 4.58
N LEU A 421 6.10 11.03 3.41
CA LEU A 421 6.23 9.59 3.20
C LEU A 421 7.20 9.35 2.04
N TYR A 422 8.07 8.36 2.18
CA TYR A 422 8.84 7.83 1.05
C TYR A 422 7.94 6.96 0.20
N VAL A 423 8.02 7.09 -1.11
CA VAL A 423 7.16 6.36 -2.04
C VAL A 423 8.00 5.51 -2.99
N VAL A 424 7.63 4.23 -3.12
CA VAL A 424 7.98 3.39 -4.26
C VAL A 424 6.82 3.49 -5.23
N ASP A 425 7.02 4.17 -6.36
CA ASP A 425 6.01 4.25 -7.41
C ASP A 425 6.15 3.07 -8.35
N GLU A 426 5.02 2.47 -8.78
CA GLU A 426 5.03 1.20 -9.48
C GLU A 426 4.27 1.25 -10.79
N ALA A 427 4.88 0.72 -11.84
CA ALA A 427 4.26 0.62 -13.16
C ALA A 427 3.09 -0.39 -13.13
N ASN A 428 2.01 -0.06 -13.84
CA ASN A 428 0.82 -0.90 -13.95
C ASN A 428 1.10 -2.13 -14.85
N ILE A 429 1.95 -3.04 -14.34
CA ILE A 429 2.37 -4.28 -15.01
C ILE A 429 2.32 -5.42 -14.00
N GLU A 430 1.38 -6.34 -14.21
CA GLU A 430 1.31 -7.61 -13.50
C GLU A 430 0.67 -8.68 -14.39
N ALA A 431 1.33 -9.82 -14.49
CA ALA A 431 0.92 -10.93 -15.33
C ALA A 431 0.91 -12.26 -14.57
N HIS A 432 0.51 -12.22 -13.29
CA HIS A 432 0.59 -13.36 -12.37
C HIS A 432 -0.15 -14.58 -12.92
N GLY A 433 -1.35 -14.38 -13.48
CA GLY A 433 -2.16 -15.45 -14.10
C GLY A 433 -1.50 -16.19 -15.27
N MET A 434 -0.40 -15.65 -15.84
CA MET A 434 0.40 -16.39 -16.84
C MET A 434 1.13 -17.59 -16.24
N ARG A 435 1.24 -17.68 -14.91
CA ARG A 435 1.77 -18.83 -14.19
C ARG A 435 1.00 -20.12 -14.50
N PHE A 436 -0.28 -20.01 -14.79
CA PHE A 436 -1.17 -21.14 -15.11
C PHE A 436 -1.28 -21.40 -16.62
N HIS A 437 -0.60 -20.60 -17.45
CA HIS A 437 -0.62 -20.78 -18.90
C HIS A 437 0.34 -21.90 -19.34
N GLU A 438 -0.04 -22.67 -20.35
CA GLU A 438 0.72 -23.82 -20.84
C GLU A 438 2.16 -23.50 -21.28
N SER A 439 2.42 -22.25 -21.75
CA SER A 439 3.71 -21.89 -22.31
C SER A 439 4.78 -21.58 -21.28
N SER A 440 4.51 -20.91 -20.22
CA SER A 440 5.31 -20.60 -19.04
C SER A 440 4.94 -19.26 -18.42
N PHE A 441 5.33 -19.04 -17.16
CA PHE A 441 5.15 -17.77 -16.46
C PHE A 441 5.85 -16.57 -17.16
N GLY A 442 7.00 -16.81 -17.78
CA GLY A 442 7.74 -15.80 -18.54
C GLY A 442 7.33 -15.64 -20.01
N PHE A 443 6.21 -16.19 -20.47
CA PHE A 443 5.84 -16.15 -21.87
C PHE A 443 5.72 -14.73 -22.42
N ILE A 444 4.82 -13.90 -21.90
CA ILE A 444 4.63 -12.54 -22.41
C ILE A 444 5.74 -11.56 -22.00
N THR A 445 6.53 -11.88 -20.96
CA THR A 445 7.69 -11.06 -20.55
C THR A 445 8.87 -11.17 -21.52
N ASN A 446 8.89 -12.24 -22.32
CA ASN A 446 9.90 -12.48 -23.34
C ASN A 446 9.38 -12.28 -24.78
N ASP A 447 8.09 -12.15 -24.97
CA ASP A 447 7.49 -11.88 -26.29
C ASP A 447 7.70 -10.41 -26.66
N THR A 448 8.51 -10.18 -27.69
CA THR A 448 8.86 -8.83 -28.15
C THR A 448 7.68 -8.04 -28.75
N THR A 449 6.58 -8.70 -29.10
CA THR A 449 5.36 -8.02 -29.57
C THR A 449 4.73 -7.16 -28.48
N TRP A 450 5.00 -7.47 -27.21
CA TRP A 450 4.50 -6.74 -26.05
C TRP A 450 5.45 -5.63 -25.56
N THR A 451 6.69 -5.56 -26.04
CA THR A 451 7.71 -4.63 -25.54
C THR A 451 7.23 -3.18 -25.49
N SER A 452 6.50 -2.73 -26.51
CA SER A 452 5.99 -1.35 -26.57
C SER A 452 5.00 -1.04 -25.46
N GLN A 453 4.14 -2.00 -25.07
CA GLN A 453 3.21 -1.84 -23.96
C GLN A 453 3.93 -1.78 -22.61
N TRP A 454 4.97 -2.61 -22.39
CA TRP A 454 5.82 -2.56 -21.21
C TRP A 454 6.45 -1.17 -21.03
N ILE A 455 7.07 -0.68 -22.10
CA ILE A 455 7.74 0.62 -22.12
C ILE A 455 6.74 1.75 -21.90
N ASP A 456 5.59 1.76 -22.58
CA ASP A 456 4.57 2.82 -22.43
C ASP A 456 4.08 2.93 -20.99
N ARG A 457 3.81 1.80 -20.31
CA ARG A 457 3.35 1.77 -18.91
C ARG A 457 4.38 2.36 -17.95
N GLY A 458 5.65 1.95 -18.05
CA GLY A 458 6.71 2.49 -17.22
C GLY A 458 7.05 3.94 -17.52
N ILE A 459 7.06 4.34 -18.80
CA ILE A 459 7.32 5.75 -19.18
C ILE A 459 6.17 6.66 -18.72
N ARG A 460 4.90 6.23 -18.85
CA ARG A 460 3.77 7.05 -18.39
C ARG A 460 3.80 7.28 -16.89
N MET A 461 4.17 6.29 -16.09
CA MET A 461 4.43 6.45 -14.67
C MET A 461 5.53 7.49 -14.45
N LEU A 462 6.73 7.26 -15.00
CA LEU A 462 7.89 8.12 -14.75
C LEU A 462 7.65 9.56 -15.21
N GLU A 463 7.20 9.77 -16.45
CA GLU A 463 7.01 11.11 -17.01
C GLU A 463 5.95 11.90 -16.24
N ARG A 464 4.86 11.27 -15.82
CA ARG A 464 3.82 11.91 -15.01
C ARG A 464 4.36 12.36 -13.65
N ASP A 465 5.14 11.49 -12.98
CA ASP A 465 5.44 11.63 -11.56
C ASP A 465 6.89 12.06 -11.28
N LYS A 466 7.73 12.24 -12.31
CA LYS A 466 9.17 12.55 -12.21
C LYS A 466 9.52 13.74 -11.31
N ASN A 467 8.60 14.68 -11.12
CA ASN A 467 8.81 15.90 -10.34
C ASN A 467 8.47 15.73 -8.83
N GLN A 468 8.01 14.56 -8.39
CA GLN A 468 7.58 14.34 -7.02
C GLN A 468 8.77 13.99 -6.10
N PRO A 469 9.09 14.82 -5.06
CA PRO A 469 10.22 14.53 -4.17
C PRO A 469 9.99 13.31 -3.27
N SER A 470 8.75 12.93 -2.98
CA SER A 470 8.43 11.73 -2.18
C SER A 470 8.81 10.43 -2.87
N ILE A 471 8.80 10.38 -4.20
CA ILE A 471 9.17 9.18 -4.95
C ILE A 471 10.68 9.00 -4.88
N ILE A 472 11.11 7.86 -4.34
CA ILE A 472 12.52 7.53 -4.12
C ILE A 472 12.99 6.32 -4.90
N MET A 473 12.08 5.50 -5.40
CA MET A 473 12.34 4.34 -6.26
C MET A 473 11.25 4.22 -7.33
N TRP A 474 11.63 3.71 -8.49
CA TRP A 474 10.74 3.30 -9.57
C TRP A 474 10.65 1.79 -9.59
N SER A 475 9.47 1.21 -9.37
CA SER A 475 9.22 -0.22 -9.54
C SER A 475 8.69 -0.49 -10.95
N MET A 476 9.24 -1.49 -11.60
CA MET A 476 8.87 -1.86 -12.97
C MET A 476 7.54 -2.62 -13.06
N GLY A 477 6.97 -3.02 -11.94
CA GLY A 477 5.73 -3.77 -11.84
C GLY A 477 5.78 -4.81 -10.73
N ASN A 478 4.78 -5.68 -10.73
CA ASN A 478 4.61 -6.77 -9.79
C ASN A 478 4.71 -8.12 -10.53
N GLU A 479 4.47 -9.19 -9.88
CA GLU A 479 4.48 -10.62 -10.22
C GLU A 479 4.11 -10.96 -11.69
N ALA A 480 5.08 -10.80 -12.58
CA ALA A 480 4.89 -11.08 -14.01
C ALA A 480 5.96 -12.04 -14.59
N GLY A 481 6.75 -12.69 -13.70
CA GLY A 481 7.94 -13.40 -14.10
C GLY A 481 9.06 -12.45 -14.55
N ASP A 482 10.19 -13.00 -14.99
CA ASP A 482 11.32 -12.21 -15.48
C ASP A 482 11.59 -12.45 -16.97
N GLY A 483 12.07 -11.42 -17.68
CA GLY A 483 12.36 -11.53 -19.10
C GLY A 483 12.83 -10.27 -19.77
N GLN A 484 13.04 -10.37 -21.09
CA GLN A 484 13.65 -9.31 -21.89
C GLN A 484 12.89 -7.98 -21.86
N ASN A 485 11.57 -8.01 -21.72
CA ASN A 485 10.77 -6.79 -21.66
C ASN A 485 11.07 -5.96 -20.40
N PHE A 486 11.39 -6.61 -19.26
CA PHE A 486 11.84 -5.92 -18.06
C PHE A 486 13.26 -5.37 -18.18
N VAL A 487 14.16 -6.11 -18.84
CA VAL A 487 15.51 -5.59 -19.17
C VAL A 487 15.41 -4.32 -20.03
N ASN A 488 14.54 -4.33 -21.04
CA ASN A 488 14.30 -3.17 -21.89
C ASN A 488 13.73 -2.00 -21.10
N LEU A 489 12.74 -2.26 -20.25
CA LEU A 489 12.11 -1.25 -19.42
C LEU A 489 13.11 -0.64 -18.41
N TYR A 490 13.93 -1.47 -17.74
CA TYR A 490 14.98 -1.01 -16.85
C TYR A 490 15.91 0.01 -17.53
N ASN A 491 16.42 -0.35 -18.72
CA ASN A 491 17.32 0.51 -19.47
C ASN A 491 16.67 1.86 -19.84
N VAL A 492 15.40 1.83 -20.22
CA VAL A 492 14.65 3.04 -20.57
C VAL A 492 14.44 3.92 -19.34
N LEU A 493 13.99 3.37 -18.22
CA LEU A 493 13.78 4.15 -16.99
C LEU A 493 15.08 4.76 -16.48
N LYS A 494 16.17 3.99 -16.45
CA LYS A 494 17.51 4.49 -16.06
C LYS A 494 18.03 5.59 -16.96
N SER A 495 17.76 5.52 -18.26
CA SER A 495 18.16 6.55 -19.21
C SER A 495 17.40 7.88 -19.01
N LYS A 496 16.11 7.79 -18.64
CA LYS A 496 15.23 8.94 -18.41
C LYS A 496 15.47 9.59 -17.04
N ASP A 497 15.56 8.78 -16.00
CA ASP A 497 15.84 9.27 -14.65
C ASP A 497 16.96 8.46 -13.96
N PRO A 498 18.21 8.87 -14.12
CA PRO A 498 19.35 8.24 -13.43
C PRO A 498 19.43 8.61 -11.94
N THR A 499 18.54 9.46 -11.42
CA THR A 499 18.61 9.97 -10.04
C THR A 499 17.93 9.08 -9.02
N ARG A 500 17.09 8.14 -9.47
CA ARG A 500 16.38 7.19 -8.61
C ARG A 500 16.72 5.75 -8.99
N PRO A 501 16.85 4.86 -8.00
CA PRO A 501 16.93 3.41 -8.25
C PRO A 501 15.68 2.88 -8.93
N VAL A 502 15.90 1.85 -9.78
CA VAL A 502 14.86 1.06 -10.43
C VAL A 502 14.85 -0.32 -9.79
N VAL A 503 13.68 -0.82 -9.43
CA VAL A 503 13.50 -2.09 -8.70
C VAL A 503 12.47 -2.99 -9.39
N TYR A 504 12.64 -4.30 -9.21
CA TYR A 504 11.69 -5.31 -9.65
C TYR A 504 11.86 -6.60 -8.85
N GLU A 505 10.78 -7.15 -8.30
CA GLU A 505 10.83 -8.32 -7.43
C GLU A 505 11.36 -9.56 -8.15
N PRO A 506 10.77 -10.00 -9.31
CA PRO A 506 11.23 -11.22 -9.98
C PRO A 506 12.63 -11.15 -10.60
N ALA A 507 13.23 -9.96 -10.64
CA ALA A 507 14.63 -9.84 -11.06
C ALA A 507 15.61 -10.42 -10.03
N GLU A 508 15.17 -10.69 -8.80
CA GLU A 508 15.97 -11.23 -7.71
C GLU A 508 17.33 -10.50 -7.55
N ASP A 509 18.44 -11.12 -7.91
CA ASP A 509 19.78 -10.54 -7.90
C ASP A 509 20.35 -10.24 -9.29
N ASN A 510 19.53 -10.25 -10.35
CA ASN A 510 19.91 -9.87 -11.70
C ASN A 510 20.33 -8.40 -11.80
N PHE A 511 21.00 -8.02 -12.89
CA PHE A 511 21.56 -6.67 -13.09
C PHE A 511 20.50 -5.58 -13.32
N HIS A 512 19.28 -5.92 -13.70
CA HIS A 512 18.19 -5.00 -14.01
C HIS A 512 17.28 -4.72 -12.79
N THR A 513 17.87 -4.78 -11.59
CA THR A 513 17.32 -4.21 -10.36
C THR A 513 18.43 -3.60 -9.54
N ASP A 514 18.25 -2.37 -9.06
CA ASP A 514 19.26 -1.68 -8.25
C ASP A 514 19.26 -2.11 -6.78
N VAL A 515 18.16 -2.72 -6.32
CA VAL A 515 17.94 -3.24 -4.95
C VAL A 515 17.42 -4.65 -5.06
N VAL A 516 17.88 -5.56 -4.21
CA VAL A 516 17.25 -6.88 -4.06
C VAL A 516 15.94 -6.69 -3.31
N PHE A 517 14.82 -6.96 -3.98
CA PHE A 517 13.50 -6.50 -3.58
C PHE A 517 12.47 -7.65 -3.47
N PRO A 518 12.77 -8.72 -2.68
CA PRO A 518 12.00 -9.95 -2.69
C PRO A 518 10.74 -9.88 -1.83
N MET A 519 9.81 -10.84 -2.08
CA MET A 519 8.61 -11.07 -1.28
C MET A 519 8.76 -12.22 -0.31
N TYR A 520 8.19 -12.08 0.90
CA TYR A 520 7.93 -13.16 1.88
C TYR A 520 9.12 -14.07 2.22
N LYS A 521 10.36 -13.59 1.99
CA LYS A 521 11.55 -14.37 2.37
C LYS A 521 11.60 -14.50 3.90
N ASN A 522 11.94 -15.69 4.39
CA ASN A 522 12.07 -15.96 5.81
C ASN A 522 13.32 -15.32 6.41
N ILE A 523 13.39 -15.30 7.74
CA ILE A 523 14.46 -14.65 8.50
C ILE A 523 15.84 -15.27 8.19
N GLU A 524 15.89 -16.59 8.01
CA GLU A 524 17.13 -17.29 7.66
C GLU A 524 17.67 -16.82 6.31
N PHE A 525 16.82 -16.72 5.29
CA PHE A 525 17.19 -16.26 3.96
C PHE A 525 17.78 -14.83 3.98
N ILE A 526 17.12 -13.89 4.66
CA ILE A 526 17.60 -12.50 4.69
C ILE A 526 18.90 -12.36 5.49
N ALA A 527 19.08 -13.15 6.55
CA ALA A 527 20.33 -13.20 7.30
C ALA A 527 21.48 -13.77 6.45
N ASP A 528 21.24 -14.89 5.77
CA ASP A 528 22.20 -15.51 4.85
C ASP A 528 22.59 -14.57 3.71
N TYR A 529 21.64 -13.82 3.15
CA TYR A 529 21.91 -12.81 2.15
C TYR A 529 22.90 -11.76 2.68
N ALA A 530 22.64 -11.21 3.86
CA ALA A 530 23.47 -10.16 4.45
C ALA A 530 24.90 -10.66 4.80
N GLU A 531 25.06 -11.93 5.13
CA GLU A 531 26.36 -12.54 5.45
C GLU A 531 27.25 -12.77 4.22
N LYS A 532 26.67 -12.79 3.01
CA LYS A 532 27.40 -13.01 1.76
C LYS A 532 28.15 -11.77 1.23
N ASN A 533 28.16 -10.66 1.95
CA ASN A 533 28.81 -9.40 1.57
C ASN A 533 28.41 -8.94 0.15
N THR A 534 27.17 -8.71 -0.08
CA THR A 534 26.63 -8.24 -1.36
C THR A 534 26.76 -6.72 -1.50
N ASP A 535 26.83 -6.24 -2.73
CA ASP A 535 26.97 -4.80 -3.03
C ASP A 535 25.64 -4.07 -3.10
N ARG A 536 24.51 -4.76 -2.88
CA ARG A 536 23.17 -4.21 -2.98
C ARG A 536 22.39 -4.37 -1.68
N PRO A 537 21.58 -3.38 -1.30
CA PRO A 537 20.68 -3.51 -0.15
C PRO A 537 19.56 -4.52 -0.47
N LEU A 538 19.08 -5.19 0.58
CA LEU A 538 17.86 -5.99 0.53
C LEU A 538 16.76 -5.26 1.28
N ILE A 539 15.61 -5.09 0.61
CA ILE A 539 14.39 -4.51 1.15
C ILE A 539 13.24 -5.45 0.77
N LEU A 540 12.49 -5.95 1.75
CA LEU A 540 11.34 -6.80 1.45
C LEU A 540 10.22 -5.95 0.85
N CYS A 541 9.89 -6.15 -0.43
CA CYS A 541 8.77 -5.41 -1.03
C CYS A 541 7.42 -5.85 -0.47
N GLU A 542 7.32 -7.10 -0.02
CA GLU A 542 6.18 -7.63 0.73
C GLU A 542 6.64 -8.59 1.80
N TYR A 543 6.06 -8.45 3.00
CA TYR A 543 6.25 -9.37 4.11
C TYR A 543 5.13 -9.22 5.14
N ALA A 544 5.11 -10.11 6.14
CA ALA A 544 4.20 -10.04 7.29
C ALA A 544 2.73 -9.89 6.88
N HIS A 545 2.26 -10.75 5.96
CA HIS A 545 0.90 -10.77 5.44
C HIS A 545 -0.15 -10.59 6.53
N ALA A 546 -0.88 -9.46 6.49
CA ALA A 546 -1.68 -8.96 7.60
C ALA A 546 -3.13 -9.47 7.61
N MET A 547 -3.39 -10.60 6.95
CA MET A 547 -4.73 -11.19 6.88
C MET A 547 -5.21 -11.73 8.23
N GLY A 548 -6.37 -11.26 8.68
CA GLY A 548 -7.00 -11.71 9.92
C GLY A 548 -6.14 -11.44 11.17
N ASN A 549 -6.07 -12.38 12.10
CA ASN A 549 -5.22 -12.28 13.28
C ASN A 549 -3.78 -12.73 12.95
N SER A 550 -2.95 -11.81 12.52
CA SER A 550 -1.66 -12.08 11.88
C SER A 550 -0.55 -11.15 12.37
N VAL A 551 0.50 -10.98 11.57
CA VAL A 551 1.70 -10.15 11.86
C VAL A 551 2.48 -10.66 13.07
N GLY A 552 2.43 -11.96 13.34
CA GLY A 552 3.29 -12.60 14.33
C GLY A 552 4.75 -12.62 13.87
N ASN A 553 5.68 -12.69 14.82
CA ASN A 553 7.13 -12.70 14.60
C ASN A 553 7.70 -11.44 13.93
N LEU A 554 6.95 -10.35 13.86
CA LEU A 554 7.44 -9.10 13.27
C LEU A 554 8.70 -8.59 13.97
N ILE A 555 8.78 -8.77 15.30
CA ILE A 555 9.97 -8.37 16.08
C ILE A 555 11.22 -9.13 15.64
N ASP A 556 11.12 -10.42 15.29
CA ASP A 556 12.27 -11.25 14.90
C ASP A 556 12.85 -10.78 13.55
N TYR A 557 11.99 -10.38 12.61
CA TYR A 557 12.41 -9.70 11.37
C TYR A 557 13.16 -8.40 11.68
N TRP A 558 12.62 -7.58 12.59
CA TRP A 558 13.21 -6.28 12.91
C TRP A 558 14.51 -6.38 13.69
N GLU A 559 14.67 -7.37 14.55
CA GLU A 559 15.96 -7.67 15.20
C GLU A 559 17.01 -8.10 14.16
N THR A 560 16.58 -8.83 13.12
CA THR A 560 17.47 -9.24 12.03
C THR A 560 17.81 -8.05 11.13
N PHE A 561 16.86 -7.20 10.75
CA PHE A 561 17.13 -5.98 9.99
C PHE A 561 18.12 -5.06 10.69
N GLU A 562 18.00 -4.92 12.01
CA GLU A 562 18.88 -4.08 12.78
C GLU A 562 20.28 -4.68 13.06
N LYS A 563 20.40 -5.98 12.89
CA LYS A 563 21.68 -6.68 13.04
C LYS A 563 22.60 -6.52 11.83
N TYR A 564 22.04 -6.39 10.64
CA TYR A 564 22.76 -6.35 9.38
C TYR A 564 22.47 -5.08 8.59
N ASP A 565 23.47 -4.25 8.34
CA ASP A 565 23.31 -2.96 7.65
C ASP A 565 22.69 -3.06 6.25
N LEU A 566 22.96 -4.17 5.52
CA LEU A 566 22.41 -4.40 4.18
C LEU A 566 20.90 -4.66 4.17
N LEU A 567 20.32 -5.00 5.31
CA LEU A 567 18.88 -5.23 5.44
C LEU A 567 18.21 -3.93 5.85
N GLN A 568 17.43 -3.34 4.94
CA GLN A 568 16.86 -2.02 5.17
C GLN A 568 15.34 -2.01 5.36
N GLY A 569 14.79 -3.06 6.00
CA GLY A 569 13.38 -3.16 6.34
C GLY A 569 12.51 -3.68 5.21
N GLY A 570 11.28 -3.21 5.10
CA GLY A 570 10.34 -3.68 4.08
C GLY A 570 8.95 -3.05 4.18
N PHE A 571 8.04 -3.57 3.34
CA PHE A 571 6.66 -3.10 3.19
C PHE A 571 5.68 -4.22 3.56
N ILE A 572 4.89 -4.01 4.61
CA ILE A 572 3.89 -5.00 5.05
C ILE A 572 2.79 -5.10 3.98
N TRP A 573 2.35 -6.28 3.66
CA TRP A 573 1.15 -6.56 2.87
C TRP A 573 -0.05 -6.75 3.80
N ASP A 574 -1.14 -5.92 3.74
CA ASP A 574 -1.16 -4.61 3.10
C ASP A 574 -1.79 -3.55 4.04
N TRP A 575 -2.14 -2.38 3.51
CA TRP A 575 -2.62 -1.25 4.32
C TRP A 575 -4.06 -1.41 4.78
N ALA A 576 -5.00 -1.70 3.88
CA ALA A 576 -6.42 -1.67 4.20
C ALA A 576 -7.19 -2.80 3.53
N ASP A 577 -8.08 -3.45 4.27
CA ASP A 577 -8.97 -4.46 3.73
C ASP A 577 -9.68 -3.97 2.47
N GLN A 578 -9.60 -4.73 1.37
CA GLN A 578 -10.22 -4.40 0.10
C GLN A 578 -11.63 -5.00 0.00
N VAL A 579 -12.45 -4.87 1.04
CA VAL A 579 -13.82 -5.38 1.08
C VAL A 579 -14.82 -4.33 0.60
N ILE A 580 -16.03 -4.77 0.27
CA ILE A 580 -17.13 -3.94 -0.22
C ILE A 580 -18.18 -3.78 0.86
N SER A 581 -18.64 -2.55 1.11
CA SER A 581 -19.75 -2.28 2.05
C SER A 581 -21.07 -2.73 1.46
N LYS A 582 -21.78 -3.60 2.18
CA LYS A 582 -23.11 -4.10 1.81
C LYS A 582 -24.05 -4.09 3.00
N THR A 583 -25.35 -3.99 2.71
CA THR A 583 -26.42 -4.09 3.72
C THR A 583 -27.16 -5.41 3.50
N HIS A 584 -27.17 -6.26 4.51
CA HIS A 584 -27.92 -7.53 4.51
C HIS A 584 -29.44 -7.25 4.53
N SER A 585 -30.25 -8.21 4.10
CA SER A 585 -31.72 -8.11 4.06
C SER A 585 -32.35 -7.82 5.43
N SER A 586 -31.64 -8.12 6.53
CA SER A 586 -32.03 -7.75 7.91
C SER A 586 -31.78 -6.28 8.26
N GLY A 587 -31.22 -5.48 7.34
CA GLY A 587 -30.82 -4.08 7.56
C GLY A 587 -29.48 -3.89 8.27
N LYS A 588 -28.70 -4.98 8.51
CA LYS A 588 -27.37 -4.91 9.12
C LYS A 588 -26.30 -4.74 8.03
N ASP A 589 -25.44 -3.77 8.22
CA ASP A 589 -24.26 -3.57 7.35
C ASP A 589 -23.19 -4.64 7.62
N TYR A 590 -22.48 -5.04 6.58
CA TYR A 590 -21.38 -5.99 6.65
C TYR A 590 -20.35 -5.75 5.56
N TRP A 591 -19.15 -6.31 5.74
CA TRP A 591 -18.07 -6.29 4.77
C TRP A 591 -18.18 -7.52 3.87
N ALA A 592 -18.47 -7.29 2.60
CA ALA A 592 -18.56 -8.34 1.59
C ALA A 592 -17.21 -8.53 0.91
N TYR A 593 -16.87 -9.77 0.59
CA TYR A 593 -15.65 -10.19 -0.09
C TYR A 593 -15.97 -11.06 -1.32
N GLY A 594 -14.98 -11.66 -1.96
CA GLY A 594 -15.17 -12.58 -3.06
C GLY A 594 -16.11 -13.72 -2.67
N GLY A 595 -17.06 -14.05 -3.55
CA GLY A 595 -18.11 -15.03 -3.23
C GLY A 595 -19.38 -14.44 -2.61
N ASP A 596 -19.28 -13.36 -1.82
CA ASP A 596 -20.47 -12.63 -1.33
C ASP A 596 -21.11 -11.75 -2.39
N VAL A 597 -20.31 -11.31 -3.36
CA VAL A 597 -20.70 -10.43 -4.43
C VAL A 597 -20.25 -11.02 -5.76
N GLY A 598 -21.15 -11.30 -6.63
CA GLY A 598 -20.84 -11.94 -7.91
C GLY A 598 -21.84 -13.03 -8.26
N LEU A 599 -21.49 -13.87 -9.20
CA LEU A 599 -22.32 -14.99 -9.61
C LEU A 599 -21.75 -16.27 -9.02
N GLU A 600 -22.62 -17.13 -8.52
CA GLU A 600 -22.26 -18.38 -7.81
C GLU A 600 -21.33 -19.33 -8.61
N PHE A 601 -21.34 -19.22 -9.93
CA PHE A 601 -20.51 -20.05 -10.81
C PHE A 601 -19.23 -19.36 -11.29
N VAL A 602 -18.95 -18.15 -10.81
CA VAL A 602 -17.71 -17.41 -11.12
C VAL A 602 -16.68 -17.70 -10.03
N GLU A 603 -15.53 -18.19 -10.43
CA GLU A 603 -14.39 -18.42 -9.55
C GLU A 603 -13.99 -17.14 -8.78
N ASN A 604 -13.63 -17.30 -7.52
CA ASN A 604 -13.22 -16.18 -6.67
C ASN A 604 -12.35 -16.68 -5.50
N ASP A 605 -11.49 -15.82 -4.98
CA ASP A 605 -10.57 -16.10 -3.87
C ASP A 605 -11.11 -15.67 -2.51
N SER A 606 -12.43 -15.69 -2.36
CA SER A 606 -13.10 -15.52 -1.09
C SER A 606 -12.65 -14.28 -0.31
N ASN A 607 -12.26 -14.44 0.97
CA ASN A 607 -11.85 -13.34 1.83
C ASN A 607 -10.37 -12.96 1.73
N PHE A 608 -9.65 -13.44 0.72
CA PHE A 608 -8.21 -13.15 0.57
C PHE A 608 -7.92 -11.65 0.37
N CYS A 609 -8.91 -10.86 -0.09
CA CYS A 609 -8.86 -9.40 -0.16
C CYS A 609 -8.89 -8.67 1.20
N ALA A 610 -9.12 -9.39 2.31
CA ALA A 610 -9.23 -8.81 3.65
C ALA A 610 -7.91 -9.02 4.43
N ASN A 611 -6.85 -8.39 4.02
CA ASN A 611 -5.49 -8.54 4.52
C ASN A 611 -4.86 -7.24 5.02
N GLY A 612 -5.69 -6.24 5.38
CA GLY A 612 -5.26 -4.92 5.79
C GLY A 612 -4.82 -4.79 7.25
N LEU A 613 -3.84 -3.91 7.50
CA LEU A 613 -3.50 -3.41 8.84
C LEU A 613 -4.65 -2.59 9.46
N VAL A 614 -5.51 -2.04 8.63
CA VAL A 614 -6.75 -1.37 9.01
C VAL A 614 -7.92 -1.95 8.22
N ALA A 615 -9.12 -1.89 8.77
CA ALA A 615 -10.32 -2.26 8.05
C ALA A 615 -10.61 -1.28 6.90
N ALA A 616 -11.53 -1.63 6.01
CA ALA A 616 -11.87 -0.82 4.85
C ALA A 616 -12.38 0.59 5.20
N ASP A 617 -13.03 0.75 6.35
CA ASP A 617 -13.47 2.04 6.90
C ASP A 617 -12.39 2.79 7.69
N ARG A 618 -11.15 2.28 7.67
CA ARG A 618 -9.98 2.78 8.41
C ARG A 618 -10.05 2.62 9.93
N SER A 619 -11.01 1.86 10.46
CA SER A 619 -10.93 1.39 11.84
C SER A 619 -9.71 0.46 12.02
N LEU A 620 -9.11 0.50 13.21
CA LEU A 620 -7.82 -0.15 13.45
C LEU A 620 -8.01 -1.65 13.71
N ASN A 621 -7.35 -2.49 12.94
CA ASN A 621 -7.22 -3.90 13.25
C ASN A 621 -6.23 -4.11 14.42
N PRO A 622 -6.39 -5.18 15.21
CA PRO A 622 -5.56 -5.39 16.43
C PRO A 622 -4.05 -5.40 16.17
N HIS A 623 -3.62 -5.96 15.05
CA HIS A 623 -2.20 -6.14 14.74
C HIS A 623 -1.47 -4.84 14.36
N ILE A 624 -2.18 -3.75 14.03
CA ILE A 624 -1.51 -2.46 13.78
C ILE A 624 -0.82 -1.89 15.03
N TYR A 625 -1.29 -2.27 16.22
CA TYR A 625 -0.64 -1.85 17.48
C TYR A 625 0.72 -2.53 17.65
N GLU A 626 0.86 -3.78 17.19
CA GLU A 626 2.15 -4.47 17.14
C GLU A 626 3.09 -3.76 16.15
N VAL A 627 2.61 -3.44 14.95
CA VAL A 627 3.36 -2.65 13.96
C VAL A 627 3.84 -1.33 14.55
N LYS A 628 2.95 -0.59 15.20
CA LYS A 628 3.30 0.69 15.86
C LYS A 628 4.41 0.52 16.88
N LYS A 629 4.38 -0.56 17.68
CA LYS A 629 5.40 -0.86 18.69
C LYS A 629 6.74 -1.18 18.04
N ILE A 630 6.75 -2.01 17.02
CA ILE A 630 7.98 -2.44 16.35
C ILE A 630 8.58 -1.29 15.53
N TYR A 631 7.75 -0.50 14.85
CA TYR A 631 8.16 0.62 13.99
C TYR A 631 8.55 1.90 14.76
N GLN A 632 8.52 1.89 16.09
CA GLN A 632 8.85 3.08 16.87
C GLN A 632 10.29 3.56 16.61
N PRO A 633 10.47 4.87 16.39
CA PRO A 633 11.78 5.44 16.05
C PRO A 633 12.66 5.73 17.29
N ILE A 634 12.27 5.23 18.45
CA ILE A 634 13.01 5.39 19.70
C ILE A 634 13.09 4.03 20.37
N LYS A 635 14.31 3.62 20.72
CA LYS A 635 14.55 2.40 21.49
C LYS A 635 14.84 2.71 22.95
N PHE A 636 14.19 1.94 23.80
CA PHE A 636 14.48 1.89 25.21
C PHE A 636 15.07 0.51 25.52
N LYS A 637 16.27 0.47 26.08
CA LYS A 637 16.93 -0.80 26.46
C LYS A 637 17.31 -0.78 27.92
N ALA A 638 17.06 -1.88 28.61
CA ALA A 638 17.56 -2.11 29.96
C ALA A 638 19.09 -2.06 29.96
N LYS A 639 19.69 -1.32 30.90
CA LYS A 639 21.13 -1.30 31.15
C LYS A 639 21.48 -1.92 32.51
N ASP A 640 20.78 -1.48 33.54
CA ASP A 640 20.87 -2.03 34.90
C ASP A 640 19.55 -1.71 35.62
N LEU A 641 18.58 -2.58 35.50
CA LEU A 641 17.25 -2.39 36.10
C LEU A 641 17.28 -2.50 37.62
N SER A 642 18.27 -3.18 38.20
CA SER A 642 18.44 -3.25 39.66
C SER A 642 18.77 -1.88 40.29
N ARG A 643 19.30 -0.99 39.45
CA ARG A 643 19.63 0.41 39.78
C ARG A 643 18.72 1.41 39.12
N GLY A 644 17.68 0.95 38.41
CA GLY A 644 16.77 1.82 37.66
C GLY A 644 17.41 2.50 36.46
N ILE A 645 18.33 1.84 35.77
CA ILE A 645 19.10 2.43 34.65
C ILE A 645 18.65 1.83 33.30
N ILE A 646 18.27 2.71 32.36
CA ILE A 646 17.98 2.35 30.98
C ILE A 646 18.81 3.21 30.00
N THR A 647 18.88 2.77 28.76
CA THR A 647 19.41 3.55 27.63
C THR A 647 18.27 3.94 26.71
N VAL A 648 18.22 5.20 26.28
CA VAL A 648 17.33 5.74 25.25
C VAL A 648 18.15 6.01 24.01
N THR A 649 17.79 5.38 22.88
CA THR A 649 18.46 5.55 21.58
C THR A 649 17.51 6.24 20.61
N ASN A 650 18.03 7.22 19.87
CA ASN A 650 17.30 7.89 18.80
C ASN A 650 17.54 7.20 17.46
N ASN A 651 16.54 6.49 16.94
CA ASN A 651 16.55 5.82 15.65
C ASN A 651 15.84 6.63 14.54
N TYR A 652 15.60 7.94 14.74
CA TYR A 652 15.32 8.85 13.64
C TYR A 652 16.59 9.05 12.80
N ASP A 653 16.40 9.31 11.51
CA ASP A 653 17.51 9.56 10.58
C ASP A 653 17.92 11.05 10.58
N PHE A 654 16.96 11.96 10.79
CA PHE A 654 17.14 13.42 10.67
C PHE A 654 16.71 14.20 11.91
N LEU A 655 15.71 13.75 12.67
CA LEU A 655 15.17 14.47 13.82
C LEU A 655 15.88 14.13 15.12
N ASN A 656 16.22 15.16 15.92
CA ASN A 656 16.59 14.95 17.31
C ASN A 656 15.34 14.72 18.19
N LEU A 657 15.51 14.22 19.41
CA LEU A 657 14.39 13.94 20.30
C LEU A 657 13.81 15.17 21.02
N SER A 658 14.34 16.37 20.80
CA SER A 658 13.91 17.59 21.47
C SER A 658 12.46 18.00 21.16
N HIS A 659 11.90 17.50 20.06
CA HIS A 659 10.49 17.70 19.67
C HIS A 659 9.50 16.84 20.46
N LEU A 660 9.98 15.90 21.29
CA LEU A 660 9.20 14.99 22.11
C LEU A 660 9.32 15.30 23.59
N LYS A 661 8.30 14.96 24.35
CA LYS A 661 8.32 14.92 25.80
C LYS A 661 8.29 13.48 26.29
N PHE A 662 9.03 13.23 27.36
CA PHE A 662 9.17 11.92 27.95
C PHE A 662 8.54 11.91 29.33
N SER A 663 7.73 10.89 29.61
CA SER A 663 7.14 10.63 30.91
C SER A 663 7.41 9.20 31.34
N TRP A 664 7.40 8.96 32.63
CA TRP A 664 7.59 7.64 33.19
C TRP A 664 6.67 7.37 34.37
N THR A 665 6.37 6.09 34.61
CA THR A 665 5.67 5.61 35.78
C THR A 665 6.36 4.37 36.34
N ILE A 666 6.32 4.21 37.66
CA ILE A 666 6.63 2.94 38.31
C ILE A 666 5.33 2.44 38.94
N ASN A 667 4.96 1.23 38.54
CA ASN A 667 3.75 0.56 38.99
C ASN A 667 4.11 -0.67 39.82
N GLY A 668 3.35 -0.92 40.91
CA GLY A 668 3.33 -2.22 41.60
C GLY A 668 2.01 -2.90 41.23
N ASP A 669 2.04 -4.00 40.48
CA ASP A 669 0.89 -4.58 39.78
C ASP A 669 0.10 -3.48 39.04
N ASN A 670 -1.15 -3.25 39.36
CA ASN A 670 -2.02 -2.27 38.72
C ASN A 670 -1.97 -0.86 39.35
N ARG A 671 -1.14 -0.62 40.39
CA ARG A 671 -1.10 0.66 41.11
C ARG A 671 0.12 1.46 40.71
N THR A 672 -0.11 2.70 40.26
CA THR A 672 0.98 3.65 40.05
C THR A 672 1.51 4.12 41.41
N LEU A 673 2.77 3.85 41.69
CA LEU A 673 3.48 4.23 42.91
C LEU A 673 4.20 5.56 42.73
N ARG A 674 4.76 5.79 41.54
CA ARG A 674 5.49 7.00 41.17
C ARG A 674 5.31 7.36 39.73
N SER A 675 5.41 8.61 39.42
CA SER A 675 5.40 9.11 38.05
C SER A 675 6.21 10.41 37.96
N GLY A 676 6.66 10.73 36.78
CA GLY A 676 7.39 11.95 36.49
C GLY A 676 7.61 12.21 35.02
N ASN A 677 8.22 13.35 34.73
CA ASN A 677 8.69 13.70 33.41
C ASN A 677 10.21 13.71 33.39
N LEU A 678 10.80 13.31 32.28
CA LEU A 678 12.23 13.49 32.07
C LEU A 678 12.48 14.93 31.60
N ALA A 679 13.65 15.43 31.88
CA ALA A 679 14.15 16.67 31.29
C ALA A 679 14.16 16.53 29.75
N ASN A 680 14.22 17.68 29.08
CA ASN A 680 14.27 17.67 27.60
C ASN A 680 15.47 16.85 27.12
N LEU A 681 15.18 15.75 26.39
CA LEU A 681 16.21 14.90 25.81
C LEU A 681 16.54 15.42 24.40
N ASP A 682 17.74 15.97 24.26
CA ASP A 682 18.27 16.43 22.96
C ASP A 682 19.24 15.40 22.37
N ILE A 683 18.74 14.19 22.17
CA ILE A 683 19.51 13.08 21.60
C ILE A 683 19.46 13.18 20.08
N LYS A 684 20.64 13.32 19.44
CA LYS A 684 20.75 13.42 17.99
C LYS A 684 20.52 12.05 17.33
N PRO A 685 20.16 12.03 16.01
CA PRO A 685 20.05 10.80 15.25
C PRO A 685 21.22 9.84 15.45
N GLY A 686 20.93 8.55 15.69
CA GLY A 686 21.90 7.50 15.92
C GLY A 686 22.60 7.55 17.30
N GLN A 687 22.30 8.53 18.15
CA GLN A 687 22.91 8.65 19.47
C GLN A 687 22.05 8.07 20.58
N SER A 688 22.71 7.75 21.71
CA SER A 688 22.06 7.18 22.89
C SER A 688 22.41 8.00 24.14
N GLN A 689 21.50 7.99 25.11
CA GLN A 689 21.69 8.59 26.43
C GLN A 689 21.22 7.62 27.51
N THR A 690 22.03 7.52 28.61
CA THR A 690 21.67 6.74 29.80
C THR A 690 20.78 7.59 30.70
N ILE A 691 19.68 7.03 31.19
CA ILE A 691 18.69 7.65 32.07
C ILE A 691 18.62 6.85 33.38
N TYR A 692 18.49 7.55 34.48
CA TYR A 692 18.43 7.01 35.85
C TYR A 692 17.05 7.28 36.43
N PHE A 693 16.44 6.25 37.03
CA PHE A 693 15.19 6.36 37.78
C PHE A 693 15.45 5.96 39.23
N ASP A 694 15.04 6.78 40.16
CA ASP A 694 15.17 6.44 41.58
C ASP A 694 14.14 5.37 41.97
N ILE A 695 14.61 4.15 42.14
CA ILE A 695 13.83 3.00 42.58
C ILE A 695 14.12 2.62 44.05
N SER A 696 15.12 3.27 44.69
CA SER A 696 15.59 2.89 46.02
C SER A 696 14.54 3.10 47.13
N SER A 697 13.62 4.02 46.89
CA SER A 697 12.59 4.40 47.88
C SER A 697 11.25 3.70 47.67
N ILE A 698 11.21 2.62 46.84
CA ILE A 698 10.02 1.80 46.68
C ILE A 698 9.87 0.88 47.91
N ASN A 699 8.71 0.98 48.57
CA ASN A 699 8.36 0.01 49.62
C ASN A 699 7.94 -1.30 48.98
N ILE A 700 8.87 -2.28 48.95
CA ILE A 700 8.68 -3.56 48.31
C ILE A 700 7.77 -4.46 49.15
N LYS A 701 6.57 -4.81 48.61
CA LYS A 701 5.64 -5.71 49.26
C LYS A 701 5.82 -7.14 48.69
N PRO A 702 5.65 -8.18 49.50
CA PRO A 702 5.71 -9.55 49.07
C PRO A 702 4.61 -9.86 48.03
N GLY A 703 4.95 -10.60 46.97
CA GLY A 703 4.01 -11.05 45.91
C GLY A 703 3.62 -9.98 44.90
N VAL A 704 4.25 -8.77 44.95
CA VAL A 704 3.96 -7.70 44.01
C VAL A 704 5.07 -7.61 42.97
N HIS A 705 4.70 -7.53 41.68
CA HIS A 705 5.60 -7.27 40.58
C HIS A 705 5.69 -5.75 40.33
N TYR A 706 6.87 -5.27 40.04
CA TYR A 706 7.13 -3.85 39.85
C TYR A 706 7.59 -3.57 38.43
N PHE A 707 6.99 -2.57 37.79
CA PHE A 707 7.25 -2.24 36.39
C PHE A 707 7.62 -0.75 36.24
N LEU A 708 8.69 -0.47 35.53
CA LEU A 708 9.03 0.85 35.01
C LEU A 708 8.48 0.97 33.59
N LYS A 709 7.57 1.92 33.37
CA LYS A 709 7.05 2.26 32.05
C LYS A 709 7.50 3.64 31.62
N VAL A 710 8.08 3.75 30.41
CA VAL A 710 8.55 5.00 29.79
C VAL A 710 7.75 5.27 28.52
N LYS A 711 7.38 6.53 28.30
CA LYS A 711 6.60 6.96 27.12
C LYS A 711 7.22 8.22 26.52
N ALA A 712 7.31 8.25 25.18
CA ALA A 712 7.64 9.42 24.38
C ALA A 712 6.41 9.91 23.63
N LYS A 713 6.08 11.21 23.78
CA LYS A 713 4.90 11.83 23.18
C LYS A 713 5.25 13.14 22.49
N THR A 714 4.48 13.50 21.45
CA THR A 714 4.60 14.81 20.78
C THR A 714 4.40 15.98 21.74
N LYS A 715 5.24 17.03 21.63
CA LYS A 715 5.12 18.27 22.42
C LYS A 715 4.01 19.18 21.90
N ASN A 716 3.90 19.30 20.59
CA ASN A 716 3.03 20.23 19.88
C ASN A 716 2.14 19.49 18.89
N ASN A 717 1.11 20.17 18.42
CA ASN A 717 0.40 19.73 17.20
C ASN A 717 1.31 19.89 15.99
N SER A 718 1.23 18.96 15.07
CA SER A 718 1.70 19.08 13.68
C SER A 718 0.51 19.07 12.73
N ALA A 719 0.75 19.05 11.45
CA ALA A 719 -0.31 18.98 10.45
C ALA A 719 -1.22 17.74 10.61
N LEU A 720 -0.65 16.60 11.01
CA LEU A 720 -1.39 15.33 11.15
C LEU A 720 -1.43 14.80 12.60
N LEU A 721 -0.39 15.04 13.40
CA LEU A 721 -0.27 14.48 14.75
C LEU A 721 -0.70 15.51 15.79
N THR A 722 -1.57 15.10 16.71
CA THR A 722 -2.00 15.94 17.82
C THR A 722 -0.92 16.00 18.91
N LYS A 723 -0.94 17.07 19.71
CA LYS A 723 -0.17 17.15 20.94
C LYS A 723 -0.50 15.95 21.85
N ASN A 724 0.52 15.39 22.47
CA ASN A 724 0.43 14.19 23.34
C ASN A 724 0.24 12.87 22.59
N HIS A 725 0.32 12.85 21.24
CA HIS A 725 0.32 11.59 20.51
C HIS A 725 1.49 10.70 21.01
N LEU A 726 1.19 9.42 21.28
CA LEU A 726 2.18 8.44 21.75
C LEU A 726 2.99 7.93 20.56
N VAL A 727 4.28 8.26 20.54
CA VAL A 727 5.22 7.86 19.47
C VAL A 727 5.93 6.55 19.83
N ALA A 728 6.41 6.44 21.09
CA ALA A 728 7.15 5.26 21.53
C ALA A 728 6.94 5.01 23.03
N TRP A 729 7.06 3.74 23.41
CA TRP A 729 6.98 3.33 24.82
C TRP A 729 7.73 2.03 25.06
N GLU A 730 8.07 1.80 26.34
CA GLU A 730 8.62 0.54 26.82
C GLU A 730 8.20 0.29 28.26
N GLN A 731 8.14 -0.97 28.63
CA GLN A 731 7.88 -1.41 29.99
C GLN A 731 8.92 -2.45 30.40
N PHE A 732 9.53 -2.23 31.57
CA PHE A 732 10.55 -3.11 32.13
C PHE A 732 10.05 -3.65 33.47
N GLU A 733 10.11 -4.95 33.68
CA GLU A 733 9.96 -5.53 35.01
C GLU A 733 11.22 -5.26 35.83
N LEU A 734 11.04 -4.62 36.98
CA LEU A 734 12.16 -4.30 37.89
C LEU A 734 12.51 -5.54 38.72
N PRO A 735 13.80 -5.91 38.86
CA PRO A 735 14.22 -7.09 39.56
C PRO A 735 14.24 -6.88 41.08
N ILE A 736 13.12 -6.39 41.62
CA ILE A 736 12.93 -6.07 43.05
C ILE A 736 11.75 -6.85 43.63
N TYR A 737 11.45 -8.01 43.08
CA TYR A 737 10.39 -8.89 43.56
C TYR A 737 10.78 -9.55 44.89
N LYS A 738 9.88 -9.58 45.83
CA LYS A 738 9.94 -10.41 47.04
C LYS A 738 8.89 -11.53 46.89
N ASN A 739 9.31 -12.74 47.17
CA ASN A 739 8.36 -13.86 47.21
C ASN A 739 7.18 -13.53 48.13
N SER A 740 6.00 -13.90 47.71
CA SER A 740 4.85 -13.90 48.63
C SER A 740 5.20 -14.70 49.91
N ILE A 741 4.71 -14.23 51.04
CA ILE A 741 4.91 -14.97 52.30
C ILE A 741 4.27 -16.32 52.07
N ALA A 742 5.11 -17.38 52.02
CA ALA A 742 4.59 -18.73 51.92
C ALA A 742 3.64 -18.95 53.11
N GLN A 743 2.38 -19.28 52.80
CA GLN A 743 1.44 -19.60 53.84
C GLN A 743 2.00 -20.83 54.56
N ASN A 744 2.12 -20.72 55.87
CA ASN A 744 2.48 -21.92 56.67
C ASN A 744 1.32 -22.89 56.61
N PRO A 745 1.45 -24.07 55.93
CA PRO A 745 0.35 -25.01 55.79
C PRO A 745 -0.26 -25.47 57.13
N SER A 746 0.57 -25.46 58.19
CA SER A 746 0.12 -25.84 59.55
C SER A 746 -0.86 -24.85 60.18
N LEU A 747 -0.94 -23.61 59.63
CA LEU A 747 -1.88 -22.57 60.11
C LEU A 747 -3.14 -22.51 59.27
N LEU A 748 -3.22 -23.31 58.20
CA LEU A 748 -4.41 -23.42 57.36
C LEU A 748 -5.41 -24.44 57.95
N PRO A 749 -6.70 -24.38 57.56
CA PRO A 749 -7.68 -25.38 57.91
C PRO A 749 -7.15 -26.80 57.61
N LYS A 750 -7.55 -27.77 58.41
CA LYS A 750 -7.14 -29.16 58.23
C LYS A 750 -7.66 -29.67 56.90
N ILE A 751 -6.77 -30.24 56.05
CA ILE A 751 -7.14 -30.92 54.82
C ILE A 751 -7.19 -32.43 55.08
N ASN A 752 -8.14 -33.09 54.45
CA ASN A 752 -8.31 -34.53 54.50
C ASN A 752 -8.30 -35.09 53.09
N ILE A 753 -8.03 -36.37 52.95
CA ILE A 753 -8.13 -37.11 51.67
C ILE A 753 -9.03 -38.31 51.87
N PHE A 754 -9.80 -38.60 50.83
CA PHE A 754 -10.43 -39.90 50.62
C PHE A 754 -9.98 -40.42 49.28
N GLU A 755 -9.51 -41.66 49.24
CA GLU A 755 -8.89 -42.19 48.03
C GLU A 755 -9.35 -43.65 47.84
N ASP A 756 -9.81 -43.96 46.63
CA ASP A 756 -10.15 -45.29 46.17
C ASP A 756 -9.41 -45.61 44.84
N ASP A 757 -9.77 -46.73 44.19
CA ASP A 757 -9.14 -47.16 42.94
C ASP A 757 -9.41 -46.23 41.76
N SER A 758 -10.50 -45.46 41.81
CA SER A 758 -10.99 -44.64 40.72
C SER A 758 -10.71 -43.14 40.89
N SER A 759 -10.63 -42.67 42.14
CA SER A 759 -10.61 -41.26 42.45
C SER A 759 -9.78 -40.91 43.69
N LEU A 760 -9.44 -39.66 43.82
CA LEU A 760 -8.93 -39.03 45.03
C LEU A 760 -9.72 -37.74 45.27
N GLU A 761 -10.30 -37.66 46.47
CA GLU A 761 -10.97 -36.49 47.01
C GLU A 761 -10.05 -35.82 48.04
N ALA A 762 -9.75 -34.53 47.80
CA ALA A 762 -9.08 -33.67 48.79
C ALA A 762 -10.10 -32.62 49.28
N TYR A 763 -10.35 -32.57 50.59
CA TYR A 763 -11.41 -31.73 51.13
C TYR A 763 -11.06 -31.10 52.49
N SER A 764 -11.71 -30.00 52.75
CA SER A 764 -11.69 -29.27 54.04
C SER A 764 -13.10 -28.77 54.34
N GLU A 765 -13.30 -27.96 55.41
CA GLU A 765 -14.61 -27.42 55.77
C GLU A 765 -15.30 -26.63 54.67
N ASN A 766 -14.53 -25.98 53.80
CA ASN A 766 -15.03 -25.00 52.84
C ASN A 766 -14.82 -25.38 51.39
N PHE A 767 -14.20 -26.51 51.10
CA PHE A 767 -14.00 -26.94 49.70
C PHE A 767 -13.83 -28.46 49.59
N LYS A 768 -14.07 -28.93 48.36
CA LYS A 768 -13.83 -30.31 47.94
C LYS A 768 -13.29 -30.31 46.52
N ILE A 769 -12.22 -31.04 46.26
CA ILE A 769 -11.63 -31.24 44.92
C ILE A 769 -11.56 -32.75 44.66
N LEU A 770 -12.13 -33.16 43.52
CA LEU A 770 -12.15 -34.56 43.11
C LEU A 770 -11.23 -34.76 41.89
N PHE A 771 -10.26 -35.63 42.00
CA PHE A 771 -9.38 -36.09 40.92
C PHE A 771 -9.81 -37.44 40.42
N ASN A 772 -9.97 -37.63 39.13
CA ASN A 772 -10.17 -38.92 38.49
C ASN A 772 -8.80 -39.54 38.16
N LYS A 773 -8.50 -40.70 38.72
CA LYS A 773 -7.21 -41.37 38.56
C LYS A 773 -6.96 -41.91 37.15
N ARG A 774 -8.02 -42.27 36.43
CA ARG A 774 -7.92 -42.79 35.07
C ARG A 774 -7.60 -41.70 34.05
N SER A 775 -8.24 -40.53 34.16
CA SER A 775 -8.01 -39.38 33.25
C SER A 775 -6.93 -38.46 33.75
N GLY A 776 -6.60 -38.47 35.04
CA GLY A 776 -5.67 -37.52 35.66
C GLY A 776 -6.23 -36.10 35.78
N GLN A 777 -7.54 -35.93 35.68
CA GLN A 777 -8.21 -34.62 35.62
C GLN A 777 -8.86 -34.31 36.99
N ILE A 778 -8.94 -33.00 37.28
CA ILE A 778 -9.88 -32.52 38.30
C ILE A 778 -11.27 -32.53 37.65
N THR A 779 -12.19 -33.31 38.25
CA THR A 779 -13.54 -33.46 37.72
C THR A 779 -14.56 -32.63 38.48
N GLU A 780 -14.27 -32.23 39.70
CA GLU A 780 -15.11 -31.38 40.54
C GLU A 780 -14.24 -30.50 41.42
N PHE A 781 -14.62 -29.25 41.58
CA PHE A 781 -14.03 -28.32 42.56
C PHE A 781 -15.15 -27.50 43.18
N THR A 782 -15.66 -27.98 44.31
CA THR A 782 -16.79 -27.39 45.04
C THR A 782 -16.26 -26.46 46.13
N VAL A 783 -16.86 -25.29 46.30
CA VAL A 783 -16.58 -24.31 47.36
C VAL A 783 -17.87 -24.03 48.10
N GLY A 784 -17.78 -24.03 49.45
CA GLY A 784 -18.96 -23.98 50.31
C GLY A 784 -19.86 -25.19 50.14
N ASP A 785 -21.15 -25.04 50.39
CA ASP A 785 -22.09 -26.18 50.43
C ASP A 785 -22.55 -26.64 49.03
N SER A 786 -22.31 -25.89 47.95
CA SER A 786 -22.86 -26.24 46.64
C SER A 786 -22.35 -25.51 45.40
N ILE A 787 -21.30 -24.72 45.48
CA ILE A 787 -20.78 -23.99 44.29
C ILE A 787 -19.67 -24.81 43.64
N ASP A 788 -19.99 -25.51 42.54
CA ASP A 788 -18.95 -26.11 41.70
C ASP A 788 -18.33 -25.04 40.80
N LEU A 789 -17.00 -24.89 40.85
CA LEU A 789 -16.23 -23.98 40.06
C LEU A 789 -15.99 -24.49 38.62
N PHE A 790 -16.29 -25.75 38.37
CA PHE A 790 -16.07 -26.40 37.08
C PHE A 790 -17.39 -26.80 36.41
N ILE A 791 -17.60 -26.29 35.18
CA ILE A 791 -18.70 -26.71 34.32
C ILE A 791 -18.39 -28.09 33.69
N SER A 792 -17.10 -28.37 33.49
CA SER A 792 -16.58 -29.61 32.93
C SER A 792 -15.22 -29.94 33.54
N PRO A 793 -14.76 -31.21 33.50
CA PRO A 793 -13.44 -31.59 33.99
C PRO A 793 -12.32 -30.75 33.38
N SER A 794 -11.29 -30.45 34.18
CA SER A 794 -10.09 -29.75 33.70
C SER A 794 -9.39 -30.58 32.60
N GLN A 795 -9.06 -29.99 31.51
CA GLN A 795 -8.48 -30.70 30.37
C GLN A 795 -7.23 -30.00 29.83
N LEU A 796 -6.21 -30.79 29.51
CA LEU A 796 -5.03 -30.30 28.80
C LEU A 796 -5.44 -29.88 27.38
N HIS A 797 -4.93 -28.76 26.96
CA HIS A 797 -5.24 -28.19 25.63
C HIS A 797 -3.97 -27.86 24.87
N PHE A 798 -3.85 -28.36 23.64
CA PHE A 798 -2.67 -28.19 22.76
C PHE A 798 -3.03 -27.57 21.43
N TRP A 799 -4.19 -26.93 21.33
CA TRP A 799 -4.71 -26.38 20.09
C TRP A 799 -5.18 -24.94 20.29
N ARG A 800 -5.00 -24.13 19.29
CA ARG A 800 -5.65 -22.83 19.18
C ARG A 800 -6.51 -22.75 17.92
N ALA A 801 -7.45 -21.82 17.86
CA ALA A 801 -8.19 -21.55 16.63
C ALA A 801 -7.21 -21.13 15.53
N PRO A 802 -7.23 -21.77 14.36
CA PRO A 802 -6.42 -21.35 13.23
C PRO A 802 -6.85 -19.97 12.75
N ASN A 803 -5.89 -19.14 12.37
CA ASN A 803 -6.15 -17.93 11.63
C ASN A 803 -6.01 -18.17 10.11
N ASP A 804 -6.27 -17.14 9.29
CA ASP A 804 -6.25 -17.27 7.83
C ASP A 804 -4.89 -17.71 7.31
N ASN A 805 -3.79 -17.16 7.84
CA ASN A 805 -2.43 -17.57 7.47
C ASN A 805 -2.13 -19.02 7.89
N ASP A 806 -2.68 -19.49 9.02
CA ASP A 806 -2.58 -20.90 9.41
C ASP A 806 -3.31 -21.81 8.42
N LEU A 807 -4.47 -21.39 7.91
CA LEU A 807 -5.24 -22.14 6.91
C LEU A 807 -4.47 -22.18 5.58
N GLY A 808 -3.97 -21.05 5.11
CA GLY A 808 -3.18 -20.95 3.88
C GLY A 808 -1.92 -21.83 3.91
N ASN A 809 -1.18 -21.85 5.02
CA ASN A 809 0.00 -22.72 5.16
C ASN A 809 -0.29 -24.15 5.59
N GLN A 810 -1.54 -24.58 5.59
CA GLN A 810 -1.99 -25.94 5.93
C GLN A 810 -1.65 -26.38 7.35
N MET A 811 -1.52 -25.47 8.32
CA MET A 811 -1.19 -25.79 9.71
C MET A 811 -2.17 -26.79 10.30
N PRO A 812 -3.51 -26.66 10.14
CA PRO A 812 -4.44 -27.62 10.71
C PRO A 812 -4.21 -29.05 10.24
N ASN A 813 -3.79 -29.26 9.00
CA ASN A 813 -3.48 -30.57 8.43
C ASN A 813 -2.15 -31.12 8.97
N ARG A 814 -1.09 -30.30 8.96
CA ARG A 814 0.24 -30.68 9.42
C ARG A 814 0.29 -31.02 10.92
N THR A 815 -0.53 -30.31 11.72
CA THR A 815 -0.49 -30.39 13.17
C THR A 815 -1.74 -31.04 13.76
N GLN A 816 -2.58 -31.69 12.95
CA GLN A 816 -3.84 -32.31 13.37
C GLN A 816 -3.71 -33.25 14.56
N VAL A 817 -2.54 -33.89 14.71
CA VAL A 817 -2.24 -34.80 15.85
C VAL A 817 -2.42 -34.10 17.20
N TRP A 818 -2.23 -32.78 17.28
CA TRP A 818 -2.33 -31.97 18.50
C TRP A 818 -3.76 -31.56 18.85
N LYS A 819 -4.66 -31.48 17.84
CA LYS A 819 -6.03 -30.94 18.03
C LYS A 819 -6.79 -31.58 19.18
N ASN A 820 -6.68 -32.89 19.31
CA ASN A 820 -7.37 -33.66 20.34
C ASN A 820 -6.40 -34.40 21.30
N ALA A 821 -5.13 -33.96 21.35
CA ALA A 821 -4.11 -34.63 22.17
C ALA A 821 -4.49 -34.62 23.66
N GLY A 822 -5.03 -33.51 24.16
CA GLY A 822 -5.48 -33.42 25.55
C GLY A 822 -6.60 -34.43 25.92
N GLN A 823 -7.51 -34.70 24.98
CA GLN A 823 -8.62 -35.68 25.19
C GLN A 823 -8.12 -37.12 25.16
N ARG A 824 -7.05 -37.39 24.43
CA ARG A 824 -6.45 -38.71 24.31
C ARG A 824 -5.45 -39.05 25.42
N MET A 825 -5.13 -38.10 26.31
CA MET A 825 -4.21 -38.32 27.41
C MET A 825 -4.73 -39.45 28.32
N THR A 826 -3.87 -40.41 28.58
CA THR A 826 -4.14 -41.50 29.53
C THR A 826 -3.14 -41.41 30.67
N THR A 827 -3.62 -41.57 31.90
CA THR A 827 -2.77 -41.60 33.09
C THR A 827 -1.97 -42.90 33.12
N ILE A 828 -0.66 -42.81 33.21
CA ILE A 828 0.25 -43.95 33.36
C ILE A 828 0.81 -44.06 34.78
N SER A 829 0.73 -42.99 35.56
CA SER A 829 1.07 -43.00 37.00
C SER A 829 0.27 -41.92 37.71
N PHE A 830 -0.30 -42.28 38.82
CA PHE A 830 -0.99 -41.40 39.79
C PHE A 830 -0.45 -41.73 41.20
N LYS A 831 0.14 -40.73 41.84
CA LYS A 831 0.68 -40.85 43.19
C LYS A 831 0.14 -39.74 44.04
N SER A 832 -0.22 -40.05 45.28
CA SER A 832 -0.72 -39.07 46.23
C SER A 832 -0.06 -39.23 47.60
N SER A 833 0.04 -38.14 48.35
CA SER A 833 0.48 -38.16 49.74
C SER A 833 -0.06 -36.93 50.47
N LEU A 834 -0.40 -37.13 51.76
CA LEU A 834 -0.72 -36.00 52.66
C LEU A 834 0.46 -35.79 53.60
N ILE A 835 1.15 -34.67 53.44
CA ILE A 835 2.33 -34.34 54.25
C ILE A 835 2.18 -32.90 54.76
N ASN A 836 2.31 -32.71 56.10
CA ASN A 836 2.30 -31.36 56.68
C ASN A 836 1.08 -30.50 56.26
N ASN A 837 -0.11 -31.09 56.24
CA ASN A 837 -1.35 -30.41 55.89
C ASN A 837 -1.42 -29.92 54.44
N VAL A 838 -0.69 -30.58 53.51
CA VAL A 838 -0.73 -30.35 52.06
C VAL A 838 -0.92 -31.70 51.37
N VAL A 839 -1.84 -31.79 50.43
CA VAL A 839 -2.00 -32.98 49.56
C VAL A 839 -1.14 -32.75 48.32
N TYR A 840 -0.17 -33.63 48.14
CA TYR A 840 0.69 -33.69 46.94
C TYR A 840 0.14 -34.76 46.03
N ILE A 841 -0.01 -34.43 44.74
CA ILE A 841 -0.52 -35.35 43.73
C ILE A 841 0.41 -35.23 42.50
N ASP A 842 1.03 -36.35 42.14
CA ASP A 842 1.91 -36.43 40.98
C ASP A 842 1.25 -37.34 39.93
N ILE A 843 0.96 -36.77 38.78
CA ILE A 843 0.31 -37.43 37.67
C ILE A 843 1.23 -37.43 36.46
N VAL A 844 1.43 -38.60 35.84
CA VAL A 844 2.09 -38.72 34.55
C VAL A 844 1.06 -39.24 33.57
N SER A 845 0.79 -38.43 32.55
CA SER A 845 -0.13 -38.74 31.45
C SER A 845 0.60 -38.80 30.12
N LYS A 846 0.11 -39.67 29.22
CA LYS A 846 0.71 -39.84 27.89
C LYS A 846 -0.37 -39.91 26.81
N ASP A 847 -0.13 -39.23 25.69
CA ASP A 847 -0.82 -39.47 24.43
C ASP A 847 0.09 -40.27 23.48
N SER A 848 -0.35 -41.42 23.06
CA SER A 848 0.42 -42.36 22.22
C SER A 848 0.58 -41.84 20.79
N LEU A 849 -0.40 -41.07 20.30
CA LEU A 849 -0.39 -40.56 18.90
C LEU A 849 0.58 -39.42 18.73
N SER A 850 0.53 -38.40 19.59
CA SER A 850 1.50 -37.29 19.58
C SER A 850 2.82 -37.63 20.25
N LYS A 851 2.93 -38.80 20.88
CA LYS A 851 4.09 -39.25 21.68
C LYS A 851 4.43 -38.33 22.85
N THR A 852 3.48 -37.51 23.29
CA THR A 852 3.69 -36.49 24.33
C THR A 852 3.47 -37.12 25.72
N THR A 853 4.35 -36.79 26.65
CA THR A 853 4.22 -37.09 28.06
C THR A 853 4.07 -35.79 28.83
N VAL A 854 3.03 -35.70 29.67
CA VAL A 854 2.79 -34.56 30.58
C VAL A 854 2.94 -35.03 32.02
N ILE A 855 3.71 -34.30 32.79
CA ILE A 855 3.88 -34.48 34.23
C ILE A 855 3.17 -33.31 34.90
N SER A 856 2.14 -33.62 35.69
CA SER A 856 1.36 -32.62 36.44
C SER A 856 1.54 -32.86 37.94
N ASN A 857 2.06 -31.83 38.63
CA ASN A 857 2.16 -31.85 40.07
C ASN A 857 1.14 -30.90 40.66
N TYR A 858 0.30 -31.37 41.58
CA TYR A 858 -0.67 -30.56 42.30
C TYR A 858 -0.32 -30.54 43.79
N ASN A 859 -0.31 -29.34 44.37
CA ASN A 859 -0.23 -29.16 45.81
C ASN A 859 -1.53 -28.50 46.26
N VAL A 860 -2.39 -29.25 46.97
CA VAL A 860 -3.67 -28.75 47.47
C VAL A 860 -3.51 -28.36 48.94
N PHE A 861 -3.85 -27.15 49.27
CA PHE A 861 -3.74 -26.58 50.62
C PHE A 861 -5.09 -26.56 51.34
N GLY A 862 -5.08 -26.54 52.68
CA GLY A 862 -6.29 -26.61 53.52
C GLY A 862 -7.26 -25.42 53.36
N ASN A 863 -6.87 -24.35 52.72
CA ASN A 863 -7.73 -23.21 52.35
C ASN A 863 -8.30 -23.29 50.91
N GLY A 864 -8.12 -24.44 50.22
CA GLY A 864 -8.58 -24.60 48.85
C GLY A 864 -7.66 -24.05 47.77
N ALA A 865 -6.54 -23.45 48.13
CA ALA A 865 -5.56 -23.06 47.14
C ALA A 865 -4.90 -24.28 46.50
N VAL A 866 -4.72 -24.27 45.16
CA VAL A 866 -4.07 -25.35 44.42
C VAL A 866 -2.88 -24.76 43.66
N LEU A 867 -1.69 -25.24 43.94
CA LEU A 867 -0.50 -24.94 43.14
C LEU A 867 -0.37 -26.04 42.09
N VAL A 868 -0.41 -25.67 40.82
CA VAL A 868 -0.26 -26.60 39.70
C VAL A 868 1.07 -26.31 39.00
N LYS A 869 1.84 -27.37 38.79
CA LYS A 869 3.08 -27.32 37.98
C LYS A 869 2.96 -28.42 36.91
N GLN A 870 3.12 -27.98 35.68
CA GLN A 870 3.09 -28.88 34.53
C GLN A 870 4.36 -28.74 33.69
#